data_5b25781b5a9a744da3e8b505b97c55ae
#
_entry.id   5b25781b5a9a744da3e8b505b97c55ae
#
_cell.length_a   1.000
_cell.length_b   1.000
_cell.length_c   1.000
_cell.angle_alpha   90.00
_cell.angle_beta   90.00
_cell.angle_gamma   90.00
#
_symmetry.space_group_name_H-M   'P 1'
#
loop_
_entity.id
_entity.type
_entity.pdbx_description
1 polymer ?
#
loop_
_entity_poly.entity_id
_entity_poly.type
_entity_poly.pdbx_seq_one_letter_code
_entity_poly.pdbx_strand_id
1 'polypeptide(L)'
;GGVSSTNLTREEARHRSEIIKVERYHVRIDVRGADADGATHFTSNTRVRFSTKEPDTFLDLLDGEIESVIVNDEEIEPEYDGSRIQLHRLHTHRKNLVIVTAKLPYQHTGQGLHRFVDPADGKVYLYTHFEAADSRRVYSVFEQPDLKAHVDFDVIAPSGWRVASNQVHEDIREEENGLLHDFALTPRMSTYLTAIAAGPYVRFDDEWHSRDGSESIPLGILARASLAEYVDHEEIFKITKQGLTFYHRAFDYPYPWGKYDQIFVPEYNLGAMENPGLVTFTENYIHRGPATRSELAGRTNTILHEMAHMWFGDLVTPKWWDDLWLKESFAEYMGAHASVAGTEYREAWTNFAVGRKAWAYTADQQSTTHPIVADIVDLEAARQNFDGITYAKGASVLKQLVAHVGVEQFFGAARRYFRELAFSSATLDDLIRYLEKASGRDLSSWVDAWLKTTGPDVLLPELTIRDGVVSELAVVCDSVDARTGRNVNRPHTLRVGLYSLRGDDLVRADLVDLTISSPRAPVREAAGKPAPDLILINDDDLTYAKARLGATGTKTALSHLSGLAEPLARALVWSMLWNCVRDAKLKVQNYLDAAALHSPKETEPAILATVLQQLQMAVENYLPDSTREDARRAEAARAWRGLDVSEPGSDLQRIWARHALALSAADPDSVERTRGLLDGDVTGLVVDPEMRWQSWMALAALGRASAEDLDAELERDRTKTGVAHHMAALTARPDDVAKQEAYRRLRTPGELSNEHCLAYIDGLRTPLGVETFADLNSSYFDDLEQIWQEFPIEMAQRLVVGLFPDGDVAEIADRWLASHQSATGGLTRMVKERRDAASRAETARDFNN
;
A
#
# COMPACT_ATOMS: atom_id res chain seq x y z
N GLY A 1 -17.91 -9.05 26.79
CA GLY A 1 -17.31 -10.27 26.54
C GLY A 1 -15.79 -10.20 26.47
N GLY A 2 -15.16 -11.31 26.70
CA GLY A 2 -13.73 -11.47 26.64
C GLY A 2 -13.15 -11.18 25.24
N VAL A 3 -11.83 -11.10 25.17
CA VAL A 3 -11.10 -10.95 23.92
C VAL A 3 -11.48 -12.11 22.99
N SER A 4 -11.87 -11.80 21.75
CA SER A 4 -12.19 -12.82 20.76
C SER A 4 -10.98 -13.73 20.53
N SER A 5 -11.18 -15.06 20.51
CA SER A 5 -10.13 -16.02 20.21
C SER A 5 -9.56 -15.88 18.78
N THR A 6 -10.24 -15.12 17.91
CA THR A 6 -9.72 -14.76 16.57
C THR A 6 -8.60 -13.75 16.63
N ASN A 7 -8.43 -13.07 17.75
CA ASN A 7 -7.45 -11.98 17.91
C ASN A 7 -6.29 -12.43 18.81
N LEU A 8 -5.34 -13.17 18.22
CA LEU A 8 -4.17 -13.66 18.96
C LEU A 8 -3.40 -12.49 19.56
N THR A 9 -3.11 -12.56 20.87
CA THR A 9 -2.32 -11.56 21.57
C THR A 9 -0.81 -11.85 21.44
N ARG A 10 -0.01 -10.80 21.59
CA ARG A 10 1.46 -10.94 21.62
C ARG A 10 1.91 -11.89 22.73
N GLU A 11 1.28 -11.81 23.89
CA GLU A 11 1.60 -12.69 25.04
C GLU A 11 1.28 -14.16 24.72
N GLU A 12 0.15 -14.45 24.10
CA GLU A 12 -0.17 -15.80 23.65
C GLU A 12 0.84 -16.32 22.63
N ALA A 13 1.22 -15.48 21.68
CA ALA A 13 2.22 -15.83 20.68
C ALA A 13 3.61 -16.07 21.31
N ARG A 14 3.99 -15.24 22.26
CA ARG A 14 5.26 -15.41 23.00
C ARG A 14 5.26 -16.74 23.76
N HIS A 15 4.19 -17.08 24.46
CA HIS A 15 4.08 -18.35 25.18
C HIS A 15 4.20 -19.54 24.24
N ARG A 16 3.47 -19.53 23.11
CA ARG A 16 3.57 -20.60 22.10
C ARG A 16 4.98 -20.70 21.53
N SER A 17 5.63 -19.58 21.30
CA SER A 17 7.00 -19.54 20.79
C SER A 17 8.01 -20.18 21.76
N GLU A 18 7.79 -20.03 23.08
CA GLU A 18 8.64 -20.61 24.12
C GLU A 18 8.49 -22.12 24.24
N ILE A 19 7.29 -22.65 23.97
CA ILE A 19 7.00 -24.07 24.18
C ILE A 19 7.00 -24.90 22.90
N ILE A 20 6.74 -24.34 21.75
CA ILE A 20 6.51 -25.06 20.49
C ILE A 20 7.64 -24.86 19.49
N LYS A 21 8.03 -25.95 18.85
CA LYS A 21 8.89 -25.94 17.68
C LYS A 21 8.24 -26.75 16.59
N VAL A 22 7.90 -26.12 15.48
CA VAL A 22 7.22 -26.78 14.38
C VAL A 22 8.26 -27.33 13.38
N GLU A 23 8.12 -28.57 13.00
CA GLU A 23 8.97 -29.19 12.00
C GLU A 23 8.36 -29.00 10.60
N ARG A 24 7.11 -29.43 10.42
CA ARG A 24 6.52 -29.56 9.10
C ARG A 24 5.00 -29.48 9.13
N TYR A 25 4.44 -28.81 8.12
CA TYR A 25 3.02 -28.91 7.72
C TYR A 25 2.95 -29.65 6.40
N HIS A 26 2.18 -30.71 6.34
CA HIS A 26 1.76 -31.35 5.09
C HIS A 26 0.28 -31.05 4.88
N VAL A 27 -0.03 -30.26 3.85
CA VAL A 27 -1.37 -29.68 3.66
C VAL A 27 -1.95 -30.18 2.35
N ARG A 28 -3.07 -30.87 2.42
CA ARG A 28 -3.82 -31.30 1.24
C ARG A 28 -5.09 -30.48 1.11
N ILE A 29 -5.22 -29.76 0.02
CA ILE A 29 -6.36 -28.90 -0.30
C ILE A 29 -7.11 -29.50 -1.48
N ASP A 30 -8.41 -29.79 -1.31
CA ASP A 30 -9.26 -30.33 -2.35
C ASP A 30 -10.20 -29.24 -2.87
N VAL A 31 -9.94 -28.78 -4.09
CA VAL A 31 -10.73 -27.75 -4.77
C VAL A 31 -11.39 -28.29 -6.05
N ARG A 32 -11.56 -29.61 -6.17
CA ARG A 32 -12.18 -30.23 -7.36
C ARG A 32 -13.57 -29.67 -7.68
N GLY A 33 -14.33 -29.29 -6.68
CA GLY A 33 -15.66 -28.72 -6.85
C GLY A 33 -15.71 -27.21 -7.08
N ALA A 34 -14.58 -26.56 -7.14
CA ALA A 34 -14.50 -25.09 -7.17
C ALA A 34 -15.10 -24.47 -8.44
N ASP A 35 -15.08 -25.17 -9.56
CA ASP A 35 -15.61 -24.71 -10.84
C ASP A 35 -17.13 -24.91 -10.99
N ALA A 36 -17.78 -25.54 -10.02
CA ALA A 36 -19.23 -25.70 -10.00
C ALA A 36 -19.91 -24.38 -9.62
N ASP A 37 -21.06 -24.10 -10.25
CA ASP A 37 -21.86 -22.93 -9.92
C ASP A 37 -22.22 -22.93 -8.43
N GLY A 38 -21.99 -21.79 -7.76
CA GLY A 38 -22.35 -21.62 -6.36
C GLY A 38 -21.49 -22.43 -5.36
N ALA A 39 -20.31 -22.91 -5.75
CA ALA A 39 -19.41 -23.60 -4.84
C ALA A 39 -19.03 -22.68 -3.67
N THR A 40 -19.18 -23.20 -2.44
CA THR A 40 -19.00 -22.41 -1.21
C THR A 40 -17.87 -22.89 -0.32
N HIS A 41 -17.48 -24.17 -0.41
CA HIS A 41 -16.51 -24.78 0.52
C HIS A 41 -15.51 -25.68 -0.21
N PHE A 42 -14.34 -25.79 0.37
CA PHE A 42 -13.29 -26.75 0.00
C PHE A 42 -12.92 -27.60 1.20
N THR A 43 -12.17 -28.68 0.97
CA THR A 43 -11.71 -29.56 2.05
C THR A 43 -10.21 -29.37 2.27
N SER A 44 -9.82 -29.31 3.54
CA SER A 44 -8.43 -29.21 3.99
C SER A 44 -8.10 -30.38 4.90
N ASN A 45 -7.00 -31.07 4.61
CA ASN A 45 -6.40 -32.07 5.49
C ASN A 45 -4.98 -31.64 5.79
N THR A 46 -4.71 -31.37 7.07
CA THR A 46 -3.43 -30.85 7.51
C THR A 46 -2.77 -31.79 8.49
N ARG A 47 -1.50 -32.16 8.22
CA ARG A 47 -0.66 -32.91 9.13
C ARG A 47 0.40 -32.00 9.69
N VAL A 48 0.40 -31.82 11.01
CA VAL A 48 1.33 -30.92 11.72
C VAL A 48 2.25 -31.77 12.59
N ARG A 49 3.53 -31.71 12.30
CA ARG A 49 4.57 -32.39 13.10
C ARG A 49 5.35 -31.36 13.88
N PHE A 50 5.35 -31.52 15.22
CA PHE A 50 5.94 -30.52 16.12
C PHE A 50 6.37 -31.14 17.45
N SER A 51 7.22 -30.41 18.18
CA SER A 51 7.54 -30.69 19.58
C SER A 51 7.02 -29.58 20.48
N THR A 52 6.72 -29.93 21.72
CA THR A 52 6.23 -28.98 22.71
C THR A 52 6.81 -29.29 24.08
N LYS A 53 7.04 -28.23 24.88
CA LYS A 53 7.49 -28.35 26.27
C LYS A 53 6.34 -28.54 27.26
N GLU A 54 5.09 -28.23 26.85
CA GLU A 54 3.90 -28.34 27.65
C GLU A 54 2.86 -29.26 26.97
N PRO A 55 2.04 -29.99 27.73
CA PRO A 55 1.10 -30.94 27.15
C PRO A 55 -0.13 -30.32 26.51
N ASP A 56 -0.38 -29.03 26.74
CA ASP A 56 -1.58 -28.35 26.26
C ASP A 56 -1.20 -27.13 25.42
N THR A 57 -1.88 -26.95 24.29
CA THR A 57 -1.75 -25.78 23.42
C THR A 57 -2.96 -25.70 22.51
N PHE A 58 -2.92 -24.85 21.48
CA PHE A 58 -3.98 -24.77 20.49
C PHE A 58 -3.44 -24.54 19.08
N LEU A 59 -4.17 -25.05 18.11
CA LEU A 59 -4.01 -24.72 16.68
C LEU A 59 -5.07 -23.71 16.28
N ASP A 60 -4.72 -22.85 15.33
CA ASP A 60 -5.64 -21.89 14.75
C ASP A 60 -6.30 -22.49 13.50
N LEU A 61 -7.63 -22.37 13.39
CA LEU A 61 -8.41 -22.69 12.19
C LEU A 61 -9.69 -21.88 12.24
N LEU A 62 -9.86 -20.96 11.32
CA LEU A 62 -10.95 -20.00 11.37
C LEU A 62 -12.14 -20.44 10.52
N ASP A 63 -13.34 -20.49 11.15
CA ASP A 63 -14.62 -20.78 10.48
C ASP A 63 -14.68 -22.15 9.78
N GLY A 64 -13.96 -23.13 10.31
CA GLY A 64 -13.97 -24.49 9.78
C GLY A 64 -15.10 -25.34 10.32
N GLU A 65 -15.59 -26.26 9.48
CA GLU A 65 -16.42 -27.37 9.88
C GLU A 65 -15.50 -28.58 10.06
N ILE A 66 -15.13 -28.92 11.30
CA ILE A 66 -14.16 -29.97 11.57
C ILE A 66 -14.80 -31.33 11.37
N GLU A 67 -14.23 -32.15 10.51
CA GLU A 67 -14.63 -33.52 10.28
C GLU A 67 -13.93 -34.49 11.23
N SER A 68 -12.64 -34.30 11.49
CA SER A 68 -11.88 -35.12 12.43
C SER A 68 -10.61 -34.41 12.91
N VAL A 69 -10.21 -34.76 14.15
CA VAL A 69 -8.92 -34.40 14.73
C VAL A 69 -8.28 -35.66 15.27
N ILE A 70 -7.09 -35.99 14.80
CA ILE A 70 -6.32 -37.15 15.26
C ILE A 70 -5.05 -36.65 15.92
N VAL A 71 -4.84 -36.98 17.18
CA VAL A 71 -3.66 -36.58 17.94
C VAL A 71 -2.85 -37.83 18.26
N ASN A 72 -1.65 -37.97 17.69
CA ASN A 72 -0.77 -39.10 17.94
C ASN A 72 -1.49 -40.46 17.77
N ASP A 73 -2.12 -40.63 16.61
CA ASP A 73 -2.86 -41.83 16.18
C ASP A 73 -4.20 -42.08 16.90
N GLU A 74 -4.64 -41.17 17.79
CA GLU A 74 -5.90 -41.26 18.49
C GLU A 74 -6.86 -40.18 18.00
N GLU A 75 -8.04 -40.60 17.51
CA GLU A 75 -9.11 -39.68 17.13
C GLU A 75 -9.74 -39.11 18.40
N ILE A 76 -9.83 -37.79 18.49
CA ILE A 76 -10.40 -37.09 19.63
C ILE A 76 -11.67 -36.36 19.24
N GLU A 77 -12.55 -36.10 20.23
CA GLU A 77 -13.65 -35.17 20.05
C GLU A 77 -13.10 -33.76 19.96
N PRO A 78 -13.37 -33.01 18.86
CA PRO A 78 -12.83 -31.67 18.73
C PRO A 78 -13.34 -30.71 19.80
N GLU A 79 -12.44 -30.00 20.45
CA GLU A 79 -12.72 -28.86 21.31
C GLU A 79 -12.38 -27.58 20.52
N TYR A 80 -13.42 -27.06 19.87
CA TYR A 80 -13.24 -25.99 18.85
C TYR A 80 -14.28 -24.90 19.02
N ASP A 81 -13.85 -23.64 19.09
CA ASP A 81 -14.72 -22.48 19.27
C ASP A 81 -14.97 -21.68 17.96
N GLY A 82 -14.56 -22.19 16.81
CA GLY A 82 -14.63 -21.52 15.52
C GLY A 82 -13.35 -20.83 15.11
N SER A 83 -12.36 -20.75 16.00
CA SER A 83 -11.04 -20.15 15.68
C SER A 83 -9.87 -20.91 16.27
N ARG A 84 -10.05 -21.66 17.37
CA ARG A 84 -8.99 -22.43 18.04
C ARG A 84 -9.41 -23.85 18.28
N ILE A 85 -8.52 -24.78 17.97
CA ILE A 85 -8.65 -26.20 18.29
C ILE A 85 -7.76 -26.45 19.48
N GLN A 86 -8.34 -26.78 20.64
CA GLN A 86 -7.57 -27.09 21.85
C GLN A 86 -6.94 -28.47 21.71
N LEU A 87 -5.66 -28.57 22.08
CA LEU A 87 -4.89 -29.82 22.10
C LEU A 87 -4.46 -30.13 23.52
N HIS A 88 -4.66 -31.36 23.94
CA HIS A 88 -4.33 -31.80 25.29
C HIS A 88 -3.51 -33.10 25.25
N ARG A 89 -2.82 -33.41 26.34
CA ARG A 89 -2.04 -34.63 26.51
C ARG A 89 -1.00 -34.86 25.43
N LEU A 90 -0.42 -33.78 24.93
CA LEU A 90 0.66 -33.85 23.96
C LEU A 90 1.91 -34.45 24.60
N HIS A 91 2.74 -35.10 23.78
CA HIS A 91 4.05 -35.57 24.22
C HIS A 91 4.98 -34.41 24.44
N THR A 92 5.71 -34.38 25.57
CA THR A 92 6.67 -33.32 25.91
C THR A 92 8.13 -33.75 25.72
N HIS A 93 8.39 -35.03 25.43
CA HIS A 93 9.72 -35.60 25.25
C HIS A 93 9.93 -36.24 23.87
N ARG A 94 8.92 -36.19 23.01
CA ARG A 94 9.00 -36.67 21.62
C ARG A 94 8.07 -35.86 20.75
N LYS A 95 8.21 -35.99 19.45
CA LYS A 95 7.40 -35.26 18.49
C LYS A 95 5.95 -35.71 18.49
N ASN A 96 5.07 -34.77 18.23
CA ASN A 96 3.63 -34.98 18.07
C ASN A 96 3.27 -34.91 16.59
N LEU A 97 2.24 -35.64 16.21
CA LEU A 97 1.59 -35.56 14.92
C LEU A 97 0.10 -35.29 15.14
N VAL A 98 -0.40 -34.17 14.66
CA VAL A 98 -1.83 -33.84 14.68
C VAL A 98 -2.34 -33.76 13.26
N ILE A 99 -3.46 -34.45 12.98
CA ILE A 99 -4.11 -34.48 11.67
C ILE A 99 -5.50 -33.88 11.82
N VAL A 100 -5.75 -32.79 11.10
CA VAL A 100 -7.05 -32.11 11.11
C VAL A 100 -7.65 -32.16 9.72
N THR A 101 -8.88 -32.67 9.61
CA THR A 101 -9.67 -32.61 8.37
C THR A 101 -10.87 -31.72 8.60
N ALA A 102 -11.07 -30.76 7.73
CA ALA A 102 -12.14 -29.77 7.85
C ALA A 102 -12.62 -29.28 6.49
N LYS A 103 -13.86 -28.80 6.46
CA LYS A 103 -14.39 -27.98 5.35
C LYS A 103 -14.28 -26.52 5.73
N LEU A 104 -13.83 -25.71 4.78
CA LEU A 104 -13.63 -24.28 4.97
C LEU A 104 -14.29 -23.50 3.84
N PRO A 105 -14.83 -22.31 4.13
CA PRO A 105 -15.49 -21.53 3.10
C PRO A 105 -14.47 -20.85 2.17
N TYR A 106 -14.80 -20.79 0.87
CA TYR A 106 -14.14 -19.86 -0.03
C TYR A 106 -14.45 -18.44 0.39
N GLN A 107 -13.48 -17.55 0.24
CA GLN A 107 -13.64 -16.12 0.50
C GLN A 107 -13.90 -15.35 -0.78
N HIS A 108 -14.55 -14.19 -0.66
CA HIS A 108 -14.81 -13.25 -1.75
C HIS A 108 -14.35 -11.84 -1.40
N THR A 109 -13.51 -11.72 -0.38
CA THR A 109 -13.04 -10.46 0.19
C THR A 109 -11.52 -10.27 0.07
N GLY A 110 -10.86 -11.14 -0.70
CA GLY A 110 -9.40 -11.07 -0.91
C GLY A 110 -8.56 -11.71 0.17
N GLN A 111 -9.18 -12.32 1.19
CA GLN A 111 -8.50 -12.99 2.31
C GLN A 111 -8.60 -14.51 2.17
N GLY A 112 -7.66 -15.24 2.76
CA GLY A 112 -7.70 -16.71 2.76
C GLY A 112 -7.62 -17.27 1.36
N LEU A 113 -8.49 -18.22 1.01
CA LEU A 113 -8.62 -18.77 -0.34
C LEU A 113 -9.78 -18.07 -1.06
N HIS A 114 -9.42 -17.11 -1.89
CA HIS A 114 -10.37 -16.28 -2.62
C HIS A 114 -10.86 -17.01 -3.87
N ARG A 115 -12.18 -17.02 -4.10
CA ARG A 115 -12.80 -17.57 -5.30
C ARG A 115 -13.41 -16.45 -6.12
N PHE A 116 -13.06 -16.44 -7.40
CA PHE A 116 -13.54 -15.44 -8.35
C PHE A 116 -14.07 -16.12 -9.61
N VAL A 117 -15.25 -15.67 -10.08
CA VAL A 117 -15.82 -16.10 -11.35
C VAL A 117 -15.68 -14.95 -12.35
N ASP A 118 -14.96 -15.17 -13.43
CA ASP A 118 -14.72 -14.15 -14.44
C ASP A 118 -15.99 -13.94 -15.27
N PRO A 119 -16.57 -12.73 -15.24
CA PRO A 119 -17.80 -12.47 -16.02
C PRO A 119 -17.56 -12.50 -17.53
N ALA A 120 -16.33 -12.37 -18.01
CA ALA A 120 -16.00 -12.39 -19.43
C ALA A 120 -16.15 -13.78 -20.05
N ASP A 121 -15.80 -14.85 -19.32
CA ASP A 121 -15.76 -16.20 -19.85
C ASP A 121 -16.39 -17.27 -18.94
N GLY A 122 -16.85 -16.88 -17.74
CA GLY A 122 -17.44 -17.78 -16.76
C GLY A 122 -16.44 -18.68 -16.04
N LYS A 123 -15.15 -18.52 -16.29
CA LYS A 123 -14.12 -19.35 -15.66
C LYS A 123 -13.86 -18.95 -14.22
N VAL A 124 -13.48 -19.94 -13.40
CA VAL A 124 -13.25 -19.76 -11.96
C VAL A 124 -11.75 -19.74 -11.67
N TYR A 125 -11.35 -18.81 -10.82
CA TYR A 125 -9.96 -18.59 -10.42
C TYR A 125 -9.85 -18.52 -8.91
N LEU A 126 -8.86 -19.21 -8.35
CA LEU A 126 -8.57 -19.22 -6.92
C LEU A 126 -7.17 -18.67 -6.68
N TYR A 127 -7.02 -17.91 -5.59
CA TYR A 127 -5.70 -17.51 -5.08
C TYR A 127 -5.79 -17.30 -3.57
N THR A 128 -4.64 -17.37 -2.90
CA THR A 128 -4.56 -17.14 -1.46
C THR A 128 -3.93 -15.80 -1.11
N HIS A 129 -4.31 -15.28 0.04
CA HIS A 129 -3.65 -14.17 0.72
C HIS A 129 -3.72 -14.38 2.23
N PHE A 130 -2.56 -14.47 2.89
CA PHE A 130 -2.48 -14.90 4.29
C PHE A 130 -1.91 -13.87 5.26
N GLU A 131 -1.37 -12.76 4.81
CA GLU A 131 -0.85 -11.74 5.72
C GLU A 131 -2.01 -10.95 6.38
N ALA A 132 -2.07 -10.73 7.67
CA ALA A 132 -1.03 -11.14 8.64
C ALA A 132 -1.27 -12.55 9.20
N ALA A 133 -2.51 -13.04 9.24
CA ALA A 133 -2.89 -14.26 9.97
C ALA A 133 -4.10 -14.96 9.33
N ASP A 134 -4.07 -15.16 8.03
CA ASP A 134 -5.18 -15.75 7.28
C ASP A 134 -4.87 -17.14 6.68
N SER A 135 -3.67 -17.72 6.94
CA SER A 135 -3.42 -19.13 6.60
C SER A 135 -4.36 -20.05 7.37
N ARG A 136 -4.79 -19.66 8.56
CA ARG A 136 -5.79 -20.36 9.38
C ARG A 136 -7.20 -20.43 8.74
N ARG A 137 -7.42 -19.70 7.65
CA ARG A 137 -8.65 -19.81 6.84
C ARG A 137 -8.57 -20.95 5.83
N VAL A 138 -7.40 -21.58 5.69
CA VAL A 138 -7.14 -22.60 4.69
C VAL A 138 -6.64 -23.89 5.31
N TYR A 139 -5.84 -23.82 6.36
CA TYR A 139 -5.34 -25.03 7.03
C TYR A 139 -5.11 -24.78 8.52
N SER A 140 -5.01 -25.87 9.28
CA SER A 140 -4.75 -25.81 10.72
C SER A 140 -3.30 -25.48 10.98
N VAL A 141 -3.02 -24.47 11.79
CA VAL A 141 -1.71 -23.82 11.85
C VAL A 141 -1.45 -23.20 13.23
N PHE A 142 -0.19 -23.11 13.61
CA PHE A 142 0.26 -22.22 14.68
C PHE A 142 0.53 -20.84 14.04
N GLU A 143 -0.49 -19.99 14.02
CA GLU A 143 -0.52 -18.77 13.22
C GLU A 143 0.21 -17.62 13.89
N GLN A 144 1.53 -17.62 13.74
CA GLN A 144 2.39 -16.51 14.17
C GLN A 144 3.69 -16.51 13.37
N PRO A 145 4.31 -15.33 13.15
CA PRO A 145 5.41 -15.24 12.17
C PRO A 145 6.68 -15.98 12.56
N ASP A 146 6.98 -16.14 13.83
CA ASP A 146 8.24 -16.73 14.32
C ASP A 146 8.22 -18.26 14.43
N LEU A 147 7.05 -18.89 14.33
CA LEU A 147 6.96 -20.35 14.28
C LEU A 147 7.09 -20.83 12.84
N LYS A 148 8.30 -20.74 12.33
CA LYS A 148 8.63 -21.19 10.98
C LYS A 148 8.65 -22.70 10.87
N ALA A 149 8.32 -23.20 9.70
CA ALA A 149 8.28 -24.64 9.42
C ALA A 149 8.56 -24.91 7.93
N HIS A 150 8.90 -26.14 7.63
CA HIS A 150 8.83 -26.66 6.28
C HIS A 150 7.37 -26.91 5.94
N VAL A 151 6.96 -26.57 4.72
CA VAL A 151 5.57 -26.74 4.25
C VAL A 151 5.58 -27.42 2.90
N ASP A 152 4.73 -28.41 2.72
CA ASP A 152 4.46 -28.97 1.41
C ASP A 152 2.96 -29.07 1.19
N PHE A 153 2.55 -28.66 -0.02
CA PHE A 153 1.15 -28.70 -0.43
C PHE A 153 0.89 -29.82 -1.42
N ASP A 154 -0.24 -30.47 -1.25
CA ASP A 154 -0.94 -31.23 -2.27
C ASP A 154 -2.22 -30.48 -2.62
N VAL A 155 -2.46 -30.19 -3.88
CA VAL A 155 -3.70 -29.56 -4.32
C VAL A 155 -4.39 -30.45 -5.33
N ILE A 156 -5.63 -30.84 -5.03
CA ILE A 156 -6.46 -31.60 -5.97
C ILE A 156 -7.40 -30.60 -6.64
N ALA A 157 -7.24 -30.43 -7.95
CA ALA A 157 -7.94 -29.42 -8.73
C ALA A 157 -8.62 -30.04 -9.97
N PRO A 158 -9.59 -29.34 -10.57
CA PRO A 158 -10.17 -29.78 -11.84
C PRO A 158 -9.10 -30.01 -12.90
N SER A 159 -9.29 -31.02 -13.75
CA SER A 159 -8.41 -31.30 -14.89
C SER A 159 -8.41 -30.08 -15.82
N GLY A 160 -7.25 -29.71 -16.32
CA GLY A 160 -7.08 -28.53 -17.18
C GLY A 160 -6.79 -27.23 -16.43
N TRP A 161 -6.87 -27.23 -15.10
CA TRP A 161 -6.44 -26.08 -14.30
C TRP A 161 -4.92 -26.11 -14.09
N ARG A 162 -4.33 -24.91 -14.04
CA ARG A 162 -2.98 -24.74 -13.52
C ARG A 162 -3.04 -24.56 -12.02
N VAL A 163 -2.06 -25.13 -11.34
CA VAL A 163 -1.88 -24.93 -9.91
C VAL A 163 -0.45 -24.48 -9.67
N ALA A 164 -0.30 -23.46 -8.82
CA ALA A 164 1.00 -22.94 -8.41
C ALA A 164 1.06 -22.81 -6.91
N SER A 165 2.26 -22.95 -6.35
CA SER A 165 2.52 -22.74 -4.92
C SER A 165 3.93 -22.14 -4.76
N ASN A 166 4.43 -22.10 -3.54
CA ASN A 166 5.76 -21.54 -3.23
C ASN A 166 6.90 -22.30 -3.93
N GLN A 167 6.74 -23.62 -4.14
CA GLN A 167 7.77 -24.47 -4.70
C GLN A 167 7.35 -25.08 -6.04
N VAL A 168 8.30 -25.71 -6.71
CA VAL A 168 8.06 -26.43 -7.96
C VAL A 168 7.22 -27.67 -7.72
N HIS A 169 6.53 -28.14 -8.77
CA HIS A 169 5.88 -29.43 -8.76
C HIS A 169 6.93 -30.56 -8.62
N GLU A 170 6.64 -31.53 -7.76
CA GLU A 170 7.37 -32.81 -7.75
C GLU A 170 6.66 -33.83 -8.62
N ASP A 171 5.31 -33.84 -8.58
CA ASP A 171 4.50 -34.81 -9.30
C ASP A 171 3.10 -34.25 -9.59
N ILE A 172 2.48 -34.77 -10.65
CA ILE A 172 1.08 -34.54 -10.98
C ILE A 172 0.48 -35.92 -11.27
N ARG A 173 -0.56 -36.30 -10.51
CA ARG A 173 -1.19 -37.63 -10.61
C ARG A 173 -2.68 -37.49 -10.88
N GLU A 174 -3.23 -38.47 -11.59
CA GLU A 174 -4.67 -38.53 -11.81
C GLU A 174 -5.42 -38.88 -10.51
N GLU A 175 -6.50 -38.17 -10.28
CA GLU A 175 -7.47 -38.43 -9.21
C GLU A 175 -8.86 -38.48 -9.81
N GLU A 176 -9.84 -39.03 -9.08
CA GLU A 176 -11.23 -39.00 -9.52
C GLU A 176 -11.69 -37.55 -9.70
N ASN A 177 -12.11 -37.21 -10.92
CA ASN A 177 -12.60 -35.87 -11.31
C ASN A 177 -11.58 -34.74 -11.15
N GLY A 178 -10.29 -35.05 -11.30
CA GLY A 178 -9.27 -33.99 -11.20
C GLY A 178 -7.85 -34.52 -11.26
N LEU A 179 -6.92 -33.64 -10.93
CA LEU A 179 -5.48 -33.94 -10.83
C LEU A 179 -4.97 -33.52 -9.45
N LEU A 180 -4.13 -34.37 -8.86
CA LEU A 180 -3.40 -34.02 -7.65
C LEU A 180 -2.05 -33.42 -8.05
N HIS A 181 -1.82 -32.18 -7.60
CA HIS A 181 -0.55 -31.46 -7.78
C HIS A 181 0.23 -31.57 -6.48
N ASP A 182 1.35 -32.29 -6.52
CA ASP A 182 2.24 -32.47 -5.39
C ASP A 182 3.44 -31.53 -5.53
N PHE A 183 3.62 -30.63 -4.55
CA PHE A 183 4.69 -29.63 -4.57
C PHE A 183 5.84 -30.04 -3.67
N ALA A 184 7.05 -29.61 -4.03
CA ALA A 184 8.24 -29.82 -3.23
C ALA A 184 8.14 -29.16 -1.85
N LEU A 185 8.84 -29.73 -0.89
CA LEU A 185 8.95 -29.19 0.45
C LEU A 185 9.69 -27.84 0.43
N THR A 186 9.13 -26.85 1.13
CA THR A 186 9.77 -25.53 1.22
C THR A 186 10.97 -25.55 2.16
N PRO A 187 11.90 -24.61 2.02
CA PRO A 187 12.75 -24.22 3.15
C PRO A 187 11.89 -23.77 4.34
N ARG A 188 12.50 -23.63 5.52
CA ARG A 188 11.79 -23.13 6.69
C ARG A 188 11.32 -21.70 6.43
N MET A 189 10.03 -21.47 6.60
CA MET A 189 9.39 -20.18 6.32
C MET A 189 8.22 -19.93 7.27
N SER A 190 7.84 -18.67 7.39
CA SER A 190 6.66 -18.27 8.15
C SER A 190 5.39 -18.67 7.40
N THR A 191 4.38 -19.11 8.14
CA THR A 191 3.13 -19.63 7.55
C THR A 191 2.32 -18.57 6.81
N TYR A 192 2.43 -17.29 7.19
CA TYR A 192 1.72 -16.23 6.46
C TYR A 192 2.26 -16.03 5.03
N LEU A 193 3.44 -16.58 4.73
CA LEU A 193 4.09 -16.50 3.42
C LEU A 193 3.75 -17.67 2.49
N THR A 194 3.02 -18.67 2.98
CA THR A 194 2.57 -19.78 2.15
C THR A 194 1.48 -19.32 1.18
N ALA A 195 1.45 -19.92 0.00
CA ALA A 195 0.51 -19.53 -1.03
C ALA A 195 0.17 -20.68 -1.96
N ILE A 196 -1.07 -20.68 -2.46
CA ILE A 196 -1.50 -21.49 -3.60
C ILE A 196 -2.35 -20.64 -4.53
N ALA A 197 -2.35 -21.01 -5.80
CA ALA A 197 -3.25 -20.47 -6.81
C ALA A 197 -3.68 -21.62 -7.70
N ALA A 198 -4.97 -21.64 -8.07
CA ALA A 198 -5.51 -22.71 -8.91
C ALA A 198 -6.58 -22.13 -9.84
N GLY A 199 -6.52 -22.45 -11.10
CA GLY A 199 -7.46 -22.01 -12.09
C GLY A 199 -6.93 -22.16 -13.51
N PRO A 200 -7.73 -21.79 -14.51
CA PRO A 200 -7.27 -21.83 -15.90
C PRO A 200 -6.41 -20.60 -16.26
N TYR A 201 -5.45 -20.28 -15.42
CA TYR A 201 -4.49 -19.20 -15.65
C TYR A 201 -3.65 -19.46 -16.91
N VAL A 202 -3.31 -18.39 -17.61
CA VAL A 202 -2.31 -18.39 -18.67
C VAL A 202 -0.95 -18.15 -18.05
N ARG A 203 0.06 -18.89 -18.50
CA ARG A 203 1.42 -18.80 -17.96
C ARG A 203 2.40 -18.37 -19.05
N PHE A 204 3.29 -17.46 -18.68
CA PHE A 204 4.47 -17.08 -19.45
C PHE A 204 5.71 -17.55 -18.70
N ASP A 205 6.71 -18.05 -19.40
CA ASP A 205 7.93 -18.60 -18.81
C ASP A 205 9.17 -17.88 -19.29
N ASP A 206 10.15 -17.76 -18.40
CA ASP A 206 11.48 -17.24 -18.71
C ASP A 206 12.48 -17.82 -17.69
N GLU A 207 13.73 -17.40 -17.73
CA GLU A 207 14.76 -17.87 -16.82
C GLU A 207 15.79 -16.78 -16.58
N TRP A 208 16.25 -16.67 -15.33
CA TRP A 208 17.37 -15.81 -14.95
C TRP A 208 18.61 -16.66 -14.71
N HIS A 209 19.76 -16.14 -15.16
CA HIS A 209 21.06 -16.76 -14.93
C HIS A 209 21.99 -15.73 -14.27
N SER A 210 22.79 -16.19 -13.30
CA SER A 210 23.85 -15.37 -12.73
C SER A 210 24.94 -15.10 -13.79
N ARG A 211 25.75 -14.03 -13.58
CA ARG A 211 26.80 -13.66 -14.52
C ARG A 211 27.82 -14.76 -14.78
N ASP A 212 28.19 -15.51 -13.72
CA ASP A 212 29.16 -16.61 -13.82
C ASP A 212 28.48 -17.92 -14.25
N GLY A 213 27.17 -17.94 -14.45
CA GLY A 213 26.42 -19.12 -14.86
C GLY A 213 26.21 -20.16 -13.76
N SER A 214 26.68 -19.91 -12.53
CA SER A 214 26.58 -20.88 -11.44
C SER A 214 25.17 -21.04 -10.88
N GLU A 215 24.31 -20.05 -11.06
CA GLU A 215 22.94 -20.04 -10.55
C GLU A 215 21.94 -19.75 -11.67
N SER A 216 20.79 -20.41 -11.56
CA SER A 216 19.71 -20.28 -12.51
C SER A 216 18.39 -20.34 -11.76
N ILE A 217 17.47 -19.43 -12.07
CA ILE A 217 16.15 -19.35 -11.43
C ILE A 217 15.08 -19.37 -12.50
N PRO A 218 14.18 -20.37 -12.52
CA PRO A 218 13.02 -20.35 -13.39
C PRO A 218 12.08 -19.22 -13.02
N LEU A 219 11.58 -18.49 -14.01
CA LEU A 219 10.66 -17.37 -13.86
C LEU A 219 9.32 -17.70 -14.50
N GLY A 220 8.24 -17.23 -13.90
CA GLY A 220 6.90 -17.39 -14.46
C GLY A 220 6.05 -16.16 -14.22
N ILE A 221 5.09 -15.92 -15.10
CA ILE A 221 4.02 -14.93 -14.93
C ILE A 221 2.70 -15.65 -15.19
N LEU A 222 1.76 -15.49 -14.27
CA LEU A 222 0.42 -16.05 -14.39
C LEU A 222 -0.62 -14.93 -14.36
N ALA A 223 -1.65 -15.07 -15.20
CA ALA A 223 -2.77 -14.12 -15.25
C ALA A 223 -4.02 -14.84 -15.73
N ARG A 224 -5.19 -14.28 -15.45
CA ARG A 224 -6.46 -14.79 -15.97
C ARG A 224 -6.45 -14.79 -17.50
N ALA A 225 -7.12 -15.77 -18.09
CA ALA A 225 -7.16 -15.93 -19.54
C ALA A 225 -7.66 -14.65 -20.25
N SER A 226 -8.70 -14.00 -19.72
CA SER A 226 -9.26 -12.79 -20.33
C SER A 226 -8.37 -11.56 -20.19
N LEU A 227 -7.37 -11.60 -19.30
CA LEU A 227 -6.42 -10.49 -19.08
C LEU A 227 -5.08 -10.74 -19.78
N ALA A 228 -4.79 -11.99 -20.16
CA ALA A 228 -3.46 -12.42 -20.61
C ALA A 228 -2.95 -11.64 -21.84
N GLU A 229 -3.82 -11.24 -22.76
CA GLU A 229 -3.43 -10.46 -23.95
C GLU A 229 -2.83 -9.10 -23.63
N TYR A 230 -3.14 -8.55 -22.44
CA TYR A 230 -2.64 -7.24 -21.99
C TYR A 230 -1.38 -7.32 -21.15
N VAL A 231 -0.91 -8.54 -20.83
CA VAL A 231 0.28 -8.71 -19.99
C VAL A 231 1.53 -8.46 -20.84
N ASP A 232 2.25 -7.41 -20.51
CA ASP A 232 3.54 -7.07 -21.13
C ASP A 232 4.68 -7.85 -20.45
N HIS A 233 4.64 -9.15 -20.63
CA HIS A 233 5.51 -10.09 -19.91
C HIS A 233 7.00 -9.86 -20.17
N GLU A 234 7.38 -9.40 -21.37
CA GLU A 234 8.78 -9.12 -21.68
C GLU A 234 9.36 -8.03 -20.78
N GLU A 235 8.60 -6.95 -20.56
CA GLU A 235 9.02 -5.86 -19.68
C GLU A 235 9.07 -6.32 -18.23
N ILE A 236 8.06 -7.05 -17.77
CA ILE A 236 8.03 -7.57 -16.39
C ILE A 236 9.20 -8.51 -16.14
N PHE A 237 9.49 -9.44 -17.06
CA PHE A 237 10.65 -10.34 -16.94
C PHE A 237 11.97 -9.57 -16.95
N LYS A 238 12.07 -8.53 -17.78
CA LYS A 238 13.28 -7.69 -17.84
C LYS A 238 13.57 -7.07 -16.47
N ILE A 239 12.56 -6.46 -15.84
CA ILE A 239 12.69 -5.87 -14.51
C ILE A 239 13.02 -6.94 -13.47
N THR A 240 12.37 -8.09 -13.53
CA THR A 240 12.63 -9.23 -12.64
C THR A 240 14.08 -9.66 -12.71
N LYS A 241 14.61 -9.83 -13.91
CA LYS A 241 16.02 -10.21 -14.13
C LYS A 241 16.99 -9.15 -13.62
N GLN A 242 16.70 -7.89 -13.89
CA GLN A 242 17.53 -6.77 -13.39
C GLN A 242 17.53 -6.74 -11.86
N GLY A 243 16.38 -6.97 -11.24
CA GLY A 243 16.25 -7.03 -9.77
C GLY A 243 17.06 -8.19 -9.17
N LEU A 244 16.94 -9.37 -9.72
CA LEU A 244 17.69 -10.55 -9.24
C LEU A 244 19.20 -10.32 -9.37
N THR A 245 19.66 -9.75 -10.47
CA THR A 245 21.07 -9.39 -10.64
C THR A 245 21.53 -8.39 -9.60
N PHE A 246 20.73 -7.34 -9.38
CA PHE A 246 21.07 -6.29 -8.42
C PHE A 246 21.11 -6.83 -6.98
N TYR A 247 20.09 -7.55 -6.55
CA TYR A 247 20.00 -8.05 -5.17
C TYR A 247 21.04 -9.11 -4.84
N HIS A 248 21.39 -9.98 -5.78
CA HIS A 248 22.47 -10.96 -5.58
C HIS A 248 23.80 -10.26 -5.31
N ARG A 249 24.06 -9.16 -6.01
CA ARG A 249 25.27 -8.36 -5.79
C ARG A 249 25.19 -7.59 -4.46
N ALA A 250 24.04 -6.94 -4.20
CA ALA A 250 23.88 -6.08 -3.03
C ALA A 250 23.88 -6.89 -1.72
N PHE A 251 23.21 -8.03 -1.70
CA PHE A 251 22.98 -8.82 -0.49
C PHE A 251 23.97 -9.97 -0.31
N ASP A 252 24.66 -10.36 -1.36
CA ASP A 252 25.64 -11.46 -1.36
C ASP A 252 25.10 -12.73 -0.69
N TYR A 253 23.88 -13.07 -1.00
CA TYR A 253 23.20 -14.28 -0.54
C TYR A 253 22.28 -14.79 -1.66
N PRO A 254 22.46 -16.05 -2.10
CA PRO A 254 21.69 -16.57 -3.23
C PRO A 254 20.20 -16.64 -2.86
N TYR A 255 19.35 -16.31 -3.85
CA TYR A 255 17.90 -16.46 -3.71
C TYR A 255 17.58 -17.90 -3.29
N PRO A 256 16.98 -18.12 -2.10
CA PRO A 256 16.92 -19.47 -1.53
C PRO A 256 15.62 -20.21 -1.81
N TRP A 257 14.71 -19.64 -2.62
CA TRP A 257 13.35 -20.14 -2.73
C TRP A 257 13.06 -20.92 -4.01
N GLY A 258 14.09 -21.22 -4.79
CA GLY A 258 14.02 -22.10 -5.96
C GLY A 258 13.59 -21.40 -7.25
N LYS A 259 12.30 -21.18 -7.43
CA LYS A 259 11.71 -20.51 -8.58
C LYS A 259 11.17 -19.13 -8.21
N TYR A 260 10.84 -18.31 -9.22
CA TYR A 260 10.27 -16.99 -9.02
C TYR A 260 9.06 -16.79 -9.95
N ASP A 261 7.88 -17.14 -9.49
CA ASP A 261 6.63 -16.87 -10.18
C ASP A 261 6.00 -15.57 -9.66
N GLN A 262 5.33 -14.87 -10.56
CA GLN A 262 4.57 -13.66 -10.26
C GLN A 262 3.16 -13.86 -10.82
N ILE A 263 2.15 -13.69 -9.97
CA ILE A 263 0.76 -13.89 -10.36
C ILE A 263 -0.03 -12.60 -10.17
N PHE A 264 -0.80 -12.22 -11.19
CA PHE A 264 -1.68 -11.05 -11.17
C PHE A 264 -3.10 -11.52 -10.94
N VAL A 265 -3.76 -11.02 -9.89
CA VAL A 265 -5.02 -11.57 -9.40
C VAL A 265 -6.12 -10.51 -9.29
N PRO A 266 -7.40 -10.93 -9.46
CA PRO A 266 -8.56 -10.04 -9.35
C PRO A 266 -8.97 -9.81 -7.91
N GLU A 267 -9.64 -8.70 -7.65
CA GLU A 267 -10.24 -8.37 -6.35
C GLU A 267 -9.24 -8.39 -5.19
N TYR A 268 -7.99 -7.99 -5.47
CA TYR A 268 -6.92 -8.01 -4.49
C TYR A 268 -6.91 -6.71 -3.68
N ASN A 269 -6.76 -6.82 -2.36
CA ASN A 269 -6.88 -5.68 -1.44
C ASN A 269 -5.62 -4.81 -1.36
N LEU A 270 -4.47 -5.36 -1.73
CA LEU A 270 -3.16 -4.72 -1.62
C LEU A 270 -2.55 -4.53 -3.01
N GLY A 271 -1.41 -3.84 -3.07
CA GLY A 271 -0.64 -3.78 -4.30
C GLY A 271 0.00 -5.11 -4.64
N ALA A 272 0.62 -5.74 -3.66
CA ALA A 272 1.32 -7.01 -3.84
C ALA A 272 1.57 -7.73 -2.52
N MET A 273 2.06 -8.97 -2.60
CA MET A 273 2.46 -9.80 -1.46
C MET A 273 3.69 -10.64 -1.81
N GLU A 274 4.60 -10.69 -0.89
CA GLU A 274 5.93 -11.31 -1.03
C GLU A 274 6.00 -12.83 -0.80
N ASN A 275 4.99 -13.59 -1.16
CA ASN A 275 5.06 -15.05 -0.99
C ASN A 275 6.27 -15.61 -1.73
N PRO A 276 7.24 -16.27 -1.05
CA PRO A 276 8.42 -16.78 -1.74
C PRO A 276 8.02 -17.75 -2.85
N GLY A 277 8.58 -17.59 -4.02
CA GLY A 277 8.31 -18.43 -5.17
C GLY A 277 7.00 -18.15 -5.89
N LEU A 278 6.05 -17.43 -5.28
CA LEU A 278 4.77 -17.08 -5.88
C LEU A 278 4.33 -15.69 -5.40
N VAL A 279 4.95 -14.66 -5.93
CA VAL A 279 4.61 -13.26 -5.59
C VAL A 279 3.27 -12.90 -6.20
N THR A 280 2.38 -12.33 -5.40
CA THR A 280 1.03 -11.95 -5.82
C THR A 280 0.96 -10.45 -6.05
N PHE A 281 0.35 -10.05 -7.18
CA PHE A 281 0.12 -8.64 -7.53
C PHE A 281 -1.34 -8.39 -7.85
N THR A 282 -1.81 -7.18 -7.55
CA THR A 282 -3.09 -6.73 -8.07
C THR A 282 -3.03 -6.62 -9.60
N GLU A 283 -4.13 -6.99 -10.25
CA GLU A 283 -4.28 -6.82 -11.70
C GLU A 283 -4.23 -5.37 -12.16
N ASN A 284 -4.35 -4.40 -11.23
CA ASN A 284 -4.27 -2.98 -11.56
C ASN A 284 -2.93 -2.59 -12.18
N TYR A 285 -1.90 -3.42 -12.02
CA TYR A 285 -0.61 -3.24 -12.69
C TYR A 285 -0.61 -3.67 -14.16
N ILE A 286 -1.66 -4.33 -14.62
CA ILE A 286 -1.83 -4.72 -16.03
C ILE A 286 -2.79 -3.73 -16.67
N HIS A 287 -2.35 -3.08 -17.74
CA HIS A 287 -3.08 -2.00 -18.37
C HIS A 287 -3.75 -2.46 -19.66
N ARG A 288 -5.03 -2.16 -19.83
CA ARG A 288 -5.78 -2.47 -21.05
C ARG A 288 -5.64 -1.39 -22.14
N GLY A 289 -4.77 -0.43 -21.91
CA GLY A 289 -4.42 0.65 -22.82
C GLY A 289 -3.01 1.11 -22.55
N PRO A 290 -2.59 2.25 -23.14
CA PRO A 290 -1.24 2.78 -22.92
C PRO A 290 -1.00 3.08 -21.44
N ALA A 291 0.11 2.60 -20.91
CA ALA A 291 0.56 2.92 -19.57
C ALA A 291 1.47 4.16 -19.62
N THR A 292 1.33 5.06 -18.64
CA THR A 292 2.26 6.18 -18.51
C THR A 292 3.58 5.72 -17.91
N ARG A 293 4.62 6.50 -18.12
CA ARG A 293 5.94 6.26 -17.50
C ARG A 293 5.83 6.15 -15.98
N SER A 294 5.00 6.97 -15.33
CA SER A 294 4.82 6.91 -13.88
C SER A 294 4.14 5.62 -13.44
N GLU A 295 3.20 5.09 -14.21
CA GLU A 295 2.56 3.81 -13.92
C GLU A 295 3.56 2.65 -14.03
N LEU A 296 4.40 2.66 -15.06
CA LEU A 296 5.46 1.64 -15.24
C LEU A 296 6.54 1.76 -14.17
N ALA A 297 6.91 2.98 -13.79
CA ALA A 297 7.86 3.22 -12.70
C ALA A 297 7.29 2.71 -11.35
N GLY A 298 6.01 2.94 -11.11
CA GLY A 298 5.34 2.45 -9.90
C GLY A 298 5.29 0.93 -9.85
N ARG A 299 4.95 0.27 -10.97
CA ARG A 299 4.98 -1.18 -11.07
C ARG A 299 6.38 -1.74 -10.86
N THR A 300 7.38 -1.14 -11.46
CA THR A 300 8.79 -1.52 -11.28
C THR A 300 9.18 -1.43 -9.81
N ASN A 301 8.82 -0.35 -9.15
CA ASN A 301 9.10 -0.17 -7.73
C ASN A 301 8.45 -1.28 -6.89
N THR A 302 7.21 -1.67 -7.20
CA THR A 302 6.50 -2.73 -6.49
C THR A 302 7.13 -4.10 -6.76
N ILE A 303 7.50 -4.41 -8.00
CA ILE A 303 8.20 -5.65 -8.33
C ILE A 303 9.49 -5.78 -7.50
N LEU A 304 10.26 -4.71 -7.42
CA LEU A 304 11.54 -4.71 -6.68
C LEU A 304 11.37 -4.64 -5.17
N HIS A 305 10.29 -4.03 -4.69
CA HIS A 305 9.89 -4.05 -3.28
C HIS A 305 9.61 -5.49 -2.85
N GLU A 306 8.77 -6.22 -3.59
CA GLU A 306 8.43 -7.60 -3.25
C GLU A 306 9.65 -8.52 -3.37
N MET A 307 10.52 -8.27 -4.35
CA MET A 307 11.75 -9.04 -4.49
C MET A 307 12.70 -8.83 -3.32
N ALA A 308 12.83 -7.61 -2.81
CA ALA A 308 13.65 -7.32 -1.63
C ALA A 308 13.19 -8.11 -0.41
N HIS A 309 11.89 -8.35 -0.29
CA HIS A 309 11.32 -9.16 0.78
C HIS A 309 11.83 -10.60 0.79
N MET A 310 12.31 -11.13 -0.33
CA MET A 310 12.85 -12.50 -0.36
C MET A 310 14.01 -12.68 0.63
N TRP A 311 14.66 -11.57 0.97
CA TRP A 311 15.71 -11.50 2.00
C TRP A 311 15.18 -10.80 3.26
N PHE A 312 14.70 -9.56 3.12
CA PHE A 312 14.11 -8.79 4.23
C PHE A 312 12.63 -9.17 4.43
N GLY A 313 12.39 -10.06 5.34
CA GLY A 313 11.05 -10.53 5.69
C GLY A 313 10.83 -12.02 5.48
N ASP A 314 11.35 -12.59 4.40
CA ASP A 314 11.16 -14.01 4.09
C ASP A 314 12.31 -14.87 4.64
N LEU A 315 13.55 -14.52 4.32
CA LEU A 315 14.72 -15.21 4.82
C LEU A 315 14.92 -14.92 6.31
N VAL A 316 14.86 -13.66 6.68
CA VAL A 316 14.89 -13.19 8.08
C VAL A 316 13.57 -12.49 8.35
N THR A 317 12.74 -13.05 9.19
CA THR A 317 11.38 -12.60 9.45
C THR A 317 11.30 -11.84 10.77
N PRO A 318 10.53 -10.74 10.88
CA PRO A 318 10.26 -10.13 12.18
C PRO A 318 9.67 -11.15 13.15
N LYS A 319 10.15 -11.18 14.37
CA LYS A 319 9.69 -12.12 15.38
C LYS A 319 8.22 -11.91 15.73
N TRP A 320 7.82 -10.66 15.80
CA TRP A 320 6.43 -10.25 15.99
C TRP A 320 6.17 -8.95 15.21
N TRP A 321 4.93 -8.55 15.14
CA TRP A 321 4.49 -7.42 14.33
C TRP A 321 4.95 -6.05 14.86
N ASP A 322 5.52 -5.97 16.08
CA ASP A 322 6.20 -4.76 16.57
C ASP A 322 7.32 -4.33 15.63
N ASP A 323 8.00 -5.29 15.03
CA ASP A 323 9.14 -5.10 14.15
C ASP A 323 8.78 -5.28 12.67
N LEU A 324 7.53 -5.01 12.30
CA LEU A 324 7.08 -5.02 10.91
C LEU A 324 7.98 -4.18 9.99
N TRP A 325 8.55 -3.10 10.53
CA TRP A 325 9.47 -2.21 9.82
C TRP A 325 10.73 -2.93 9.31
N LEU A 326 11.18 -3.99 9.96
CA LEU A 326 12.33 -4.80 9.53
C LEU A 326 12.12 -5.42 8.14
N LYS A 327 10.91 -5.50 7.67
CA LYS A 327 10.63 -5.94 6.31
C LYS A 327 10.04 -4.81 5.47
N GLU A 328 9.01 -4.13 5.92
CA GLU A 328 8.28 -3.16 5.10
C GLU A 328 9.07 -1.88 4.82
N SER A 329 9.72 -1.31 5.84
CA SER A 329 10.55 -0.12 5.64
C SER A 329 11.76 -0.42 4.75
N PHE A 330 12.39 -1.57 4.95
CA PHE A 330 13.53 -2.00 4.14
C PHE A 330 13.13 -2.30 2.69
N ALA A 331 12.02 -2.97 2.48
CA ALA A 331 11.53 -3.26 1.13
C ALA A 331 11.11 -1.99 0.38
N GLU A 332 10.48 -1.05 1.06
CA GLU A 332 10.14 0.25 0.49
C GLU A 332 11.39 1.04 0.06
N TYR A 333 12.40 1.08 0.93
CA TYR A 333 13.70 1.69 0.61
C TYR A 333 14.36 0.97 -0.57
N MET A 334 14.43 -0.36 -0.51
CA MET A 334 15.13 -1.14 -1.52
C MET A 334 14.44 -1.09 -2.88
N GLY A 335 13.12 -1.03 -2.92
CA GLY A 335 12.38 -0.88 -4.17
C GLY A 335 12.79 0.37 -4.94
N ALA A 336 12.86 1.50 -4.25
CA ALA A 336 13.33 2.76 -4.85
C ALA A 336 14.82 2.72 -5.19
N HIS A 337 15.64 2.26 -4.27
CA HIS A 337 17.09 2.18 -4.48
C HIS A 337 17.45 1.26 -5.66
N ALA A 338 16.87 0.08 -5.72
CA ALA A 338 17.11 -0.87 -6.81
C ALA A 338 16.57 -0.38 -8.16
N SER A 339 15.43 0.33 -8.16
CA SER A 339 14.93 0.96 -9.38
C SER A 339 15.96 1.91 -9.97
N VAL A 340 16.54 2.78 -9.14
CA VAL A 340 17.54 3.76 -9.57
C VAL A 340 18.87 3.11 -9.97
N ALA A 341 19.37 2.19 -9.16
CA ALA A 341 20.70 1.60 -9.35
C ALA A 341 20.71 0.46 -10.37
N GLY A 342 19.60 -0.26 -10.54
CA GLY A 342 19.55 -1.50 -11.32
C GLY A 342 18.70 -1.46 -12.58
N THR A 343 17.88 -0.42 -12.79
CA THR A 343 16.97 -0.32 -13.93
C THR A 343 17.04 1.03 -14.63
N GLU A 344 16.28 1.19 -15.71
CA GLU A 344 16.15 2.48 -16.39
C GLU A 344 15.26 3.50 -15.64
N TYR A 345 14.53 3.08 -14.62
CA TYR A 345 13.59 3.92 -13.87
C TYR A 345 14.32 4.71 -12.79
N ARG A 346 15.12 5.68 -13.21
CA ARG A 346 15.99 6.47 -12.33
C ARG A 346 15.25 7.56 -11.56
N GLU A 347 13.99 7.79 -11.88
CA GLU A 347 13.10 8.77 -11.23
C GLU A 347 12.48 8.25 -9.92
N ALA A 348 12.80 7.06 -9.48
CA ALA A 348 12.12 6.42 -8.33
C ALA A 348 12.17 7.27 -7.05
N TRP A 349 13.31 7.90 -6.74
CA TRP A 349 13.41 8.76 -5.55
C TRP A 349 12.67 10.08 -5.71
N THR A 350 12.58 10.62 -6.93
CA THR A 350 11.74 11.79 -7.24
C THR A 350 10.27 11.45 -6.99
N ASN A 351 9.82 10.30 -7.49
CA ASN A 351 8.45 9.84 -7.31
C ASN A 351 8.13 9.57 -5.83
N PHE A 352 9.09 9.02 -5.10
CA PHE A 352 8.99 8.83 -3.65
C PHE A 352 8.79 10.16 -2.93
N ALA A 353 9.59 11.16 -3.26
CA ALA A 353 9.56 12.47 -2.60
C ALA A 353 8.23 13.20 -2.81
N VAL A 354 7.63 13.12 -3.99
CA VAL A 354 6.37 13.82 -4.29
C VAL A 354 5.14 13.04 -3.83
N GLY A 355 5.19 11.71 -3.84
CA GLY A 355 4.02 10.85 -3.56
C GLY A 355 4.07 10.14 -2.22
N ARG A 356 4.95 9.15 -2.09
CA ARG A 356 4.99 8.28 -0.89
C ARG A 356 5.23 9.05 0.41
N LYS A 357 6.11 10.04 0.39
CA LYS A 357 6.36 10.87 1.58
C LYS A 357 5.13 11.68 2.01
N ALA A 358 4.28 12.08 1.08
CA ALA A 358 3.01 12.75 1.42
C ALA A 358 2.11 11.83 2.26
N TRP A 359 2.07 10.55 1.92
CA TRP A 359 1.37 9.54 2.69
C TRP A 359 1.95 9.41 4.11
N ALA A 360 3.27 9.42 4.23
CA ALA A 360 3.94 9.39 5.53
C ALA A 360 3.57 10.60 6.39
N TYR A 361 3.64 11.81 5.84
CA TYR A 361 3.30 13.03 6.58
C TYR A 361 1.84 13.03 7.03
N THR A 362 0.93 12.55 6.19
CA THR A 362 -0.49 12.44 6.55
C THR A 362 -0.67 11.54 7.77
N ALA A 363 -0.13 10.34 7.74
CA ALA A 363 -0.23 9.38 8.83
C ALA A 363 0.45 9.89 10.11
N ASP A 364 1.62 10.50 9.97
CA ASP A 364 2.44 10.94 11.10
C ASP A 364 1.90 12.19 11.81
N GLN A 365 0.96 12.88 11.21
CA GLN A 365 0.30 14.05 11.78
C GLN A 365 -1.06 13.73 12.39
N GLN A 366 -1.50 12.48 12.34
CA GLN A 366 -2.76 12.03 12.95
C GLN A 366 -2.56 11.65 14.42
N SER A 367 -3.64 11.71 15.22
CA SER A 367 -3.61 11.28 16.61
C SER A 367 -3.29 9.79 16.78
N THR A 368 -3.44 9.02 15.73
CA THR A 368 -3.15 7.59 15.67
C THR A 368 -1.70 7.31 15.24
N THR A 369 -0.86 8.33 15.12
CA THR A 369 0.55 8.13 14.79
C THR A 369 1.23 7.23 15.82
N HIS A 370 2.21 6.51 15.37
CA HIS A 370 2.98 5.58 16.21
C HIS A 370 4.46 5.63 15.81
N PRO A 371 5.36 5.20 16.69
CA PRO A 371 6.76 5.05 16.32
C PRO A 371 6.92 4.05 15.17
N ILE A 372 8.02 4.14 14.44
CA ILE A 372 8.35 3.14 13.41
C ILE A 372 8.42 1.75 14.04
N VAL A 373 9.07 1.64 15.18
CA VAL A 373 9.01 0.44 16.03
C VAL A 373 7.77 0.56 16.91
N ALA A 374 6.74 -0.21 16.59
CA ALA A 374 5.43 -0.07 17.19
C ALA A 374 5.24 -1.01 18.40
N ASP A 375 4.21 -0.75 19.19
CA ASP A 375 3.74 -1.62 20.29
C ASP A 375 2.47 -2.33 19.83
N ILE A 376 2.62 -3.55 19.36
CA ILE A 376 1.54 -4.33 18.72
C ILE A 376 1.08 -5.43 19.66
N VAL A 377 0.01 -5.17 20.38
CA VAL A 377 -0.48 -6.07 21.43
C VAL A 377 -1.23 -7.29 20.91
N ASP A 378 -1.76 -7.22 19.70
CA ASP A 378 -2.57 -8.30 19.11
C ASP A 378 -2.62 -8.20 17.57
N LEU A 379 -3.29 -9.16 16.93
CA LEU A 379 -3.42 -9.21 15.47
C LEU A 379 -4.24 -8.06 14.90
N GLU A 380 -5.25 -7.59 15.61
CA GLU A 380 -6.06 -6.46 15.13
C GLU A 380 -5.21 -5.20 15.02
N ALA A 381 -4.37 -4.94 16.01
CA ALA A 381 -3.39 -3.85 15.97
C ALA A 381 -2.38 -4.05 14.84
N ALA A 382 -1.93 -5.29 14.62
CA ALA A 382 -0.98 -5.61 13.55
C ALA A 382 -1.52 -5.25 12.17
N ARG A 383 -2.78 -5.58 11.89
CA ARG A 383 -3.41 -5.27 10.59
C ARG A 383 -3.39 -3.79 10.26
N GLN A 384 -3.49 -2.92 11.27
CA GLN A 384 -3.52 -1.47 11.10
C GLN A 384 -2.15 -0.81 11.08
N ASN A 385 -1.11 -1.58 11.33
CA ASN A 385 0.27 -1.10 11.31
C ASN A 385 0.88 -1.10 9.88
N PHE A 386 0.16 -1.62 8.90
CA PHE A 386 0.52 -1.53 7.48
C PHE A 386 0.09 -0.16 6.95
N ASP A 387 0.87 0.86 7.22
CA ASP A 387 0.50 2.25 6.99
C ASP A 387 1.68 3.09 6.45
N GLY A 388 1.43 4.38 6.22
CA GLY A 388 2.43 5.31 5.70
C GLY A 388 3.65 5.48 6.61
N ILE A 389 3.52 5.20 7.91
CA ILE A 389 4.65 5.26 8.84
C ILE A 389 5.57 4.08 8.61
N THR A 390 5.04 2.87 8.62
CA THR A 390 5.83 1.65 8.45
C THR A 390 6.48 1.58 7.06
N TYR A 391 5.76 1.96 6.00
CA TYR A 391 6.29 1.93 4.65
C TYR A 391 7.13 3.18 4.33
N ALA A 392 6.53 4.35 4.28
CA ALA A 392 7.13 5.54 3.69
C ALA A 392 7.99 6.34 4.66
N LYS A 393 7.52 6.62 5.88
CA LYS A 393 8.37 7.23 6.90
C LYS A 393 9.57 6.33 7.19
N GLY A 394 9.33 5.03 7.37
CA GLY A 394 10.38 4.05 7.62
C GLY A 394 11.45 4.06 6.54
N ALA A 395 11.05 4.08 5.26
CA ALA A 395 11.99 4.14 4.14
C ALA A 395 12.80 5.44 4.13
N SER A 396 12.15 6.57 4.41
CA SER A 396 12.82 7.87 4.49
C SER A 396 13.83 7.94 5.64
N VAL A 397 13.46 7.38 6.78
CA VAL A 397 14.35 7.30 7.95
C VAL A 397 15.51 6.33 7.69
N LEU A 398 15.29 5.24 6.96
CA LEU A 398 16.38 4.36 6.51
C LEU A 398 17.33 5.07 5.55
N LYS A 399 16.80 5.91 4.66
CA LYS A 399 17.63 6.73 3.79
C LYS A 399 18.51 7.67 4.60
N GLN A 400 17.97 8.24 5.67
CA GLN A 400 18.71 9.05 6.63
C GLN A 400 19.77 8.23 7.38
N LEU A 401 19.44 6.99 7.78
CA LEU A 401 20.38 6.10 8.43
C LEU A 401 21.57 5.78 7.51
N VAL A 402 21.30 5.51 6.25
CA VAL A 402 22.34 5.26 5.23
C VAL A 402 23.26 6.48 5.12
N ALA A 403 22.69 7.69 5.08
CA ALA A 403 23.50 8.92 5.08
C ALA A 403 24.35 9.07 6.37
N HIS A 404 23.84 8.61 7.48
CA HIS A 404 24.51 8.68 8.78
C HIS A 404 25.66 7.66 8.93
N VAL A 405 25.43 6.40 8.54
CA VAL A 405 26.41 5.31 8.75
C VAL A 405 27.29 5.03 7.53
N GLY A 406 26.84 5.41 6.33
CA GLY A 406 27.53 5.12 5.08
C GLY A 406 26.91 3.94 4.33
N VAL A 407 26.87 4.04 2.99
CA VAL A 407 26.27 3.05 2.11
C VAL A 407 26.93 1.68 2.24
N GLU A 408 28.26 1.64 2.22
CA GLU A 408 29.01 0.37 2.32
C GLU A 408 28.80 -0.31 3.66
N GLN A 409 28.74 0.46 4.73
CA GLN A 409 28.49 -0.05 6.08
C GLN A 409 27.08 -0.61 6.22
N PHE A 410 26.10 0.07 5.63
CA PHE A 410 24.71 -0.39 5.64
C PHE A 410 24.56 -1.74 4.92
N PHE A 411 25.08 -1.87 3.70
CA PHE A 411 24.98 -3.13 2.94
C PHE A 411 25.87 -4.22 3.54
N GLY A 412 27.01 -3.87 4.12
CA GLY A 412 27.83 -4.81 4.85
C GLY A 412 27.11 -5.42 6.06
N ALA A 413 26.37 -4.60 6.80
CA ALA A 413 25.52 -5.06 7.89
C ALA A 413 24.41 -5.97 7.40
N ALA A 414 23.74 -5.61 6.32
CA ALA A 414 22.66 -6.41 5.72
C ALA A 414 23.17 -7.79 5.29
N ARG A 415 24.32 -7.86 4.62
CA ARG A 415 24.94 -9.13 4.18
C ARG A 415 25.19 -10.07 5.35
N ARG A 416 25.71 -9.54 6.43
CA ARG A 416 25.99 -10.29 7.65
C ARG A 416 24.73 -10.76 8.35
N TYR A 417 23.74 -9.89 8.42
CA TYR A 417 22.39 -10.15 8.96
C TYR A 417 21.76 -11.35 8.25
N PHE A 418 21.80 -11.38 6.91
CA PHE A 418 21.27 -12.51 6.15
C PHE A 418 22.03 -13.81 6.40
N ARG A 419 23.39 -13.77 6.39
CA ARG A 419 24.18 -14.98 6.59
C ARG A 419 23.97 -15.59 7.97
N GLU A 420 23.91 -14.76 9.01
CA GLU A 420 23.87 -15.25 10.38
C GLU A 420 22.45 -15.60 10.85
N LEU A 421 21.42 -14.95 10.30
CA LEU A 421 20.04 -15.15 10.72
C LEU A 421 19.16 -15.82 9.66
N ALA A 422 19.76 -16.38 8.61
CA ALA A 422 19.03 -17.06 7.53
C ALA A 422 18.03 -18.08 8.09
N PHE A 423 16.79 -18.03 7.55
CA PHE A 423 15.70 -18.93 7.92
C PHE A 423 15.21 -18.81 9.37
N SER A 424 15.57 -17.72 10.04
CA SER A 424 15.15 -17.46 11.42
C SER A 424 14.40 -16.12 11.53
N SER A 425 14.18 -15.66 12.76
CA SER A 425 13.48 -14.42 13.06
C SER A 425 14.41 -13.43 13.72
N ALA A 426 14.07 -12.14 13.62
CA ALA A 426 14.87 -11.04 14.16
C ALA A 426 14.02 -10.00 14.86
N THR A 427 14.68 -9.23 15.73
CA THR A 427 14.14 -8.05 16.39
C THR A 427 14.97 -6.82 16.00
N LEU A 428 14.48 -5.64 16.40
CA LEU A 428 15.23 -4.38 16.27
C LEU A 428 16.66 -4.52 16.79
N ASP A 429 16.82 -5.05 17.98
CA ASP A 429 18.14 -5.15 18.64
C ASP A 429 19.13 -5.99 17.82
N ASP A 430 18.65 -7.04 17.17
CA ASP A 430 19.47 -7.86 16.29
C ASP A 430 20.06 -7.04 15.14
N LEU A 431 19.23 -6.31 14.42
CA LEU A 431 19.68 -5.51 13.28
C LEU A 431 20.63 -4.39 13.72
N ILE A 432 20.30 -3.68 14.78
CA ILE A 432 21.13 -2.58 15.29
C ILE A 432 22.52 -3.07 15.65
N ARG A 433 22.63 -4.25 16.24
CA ARG A 433 23.94 -4.86 16.56
C ARG A 433 24.82 -5.01 15.32
N TYR A 434 24.26 -5.45 14.19
CA TYR A 434 25.01 -5.57 12.93
C TYR A 434 25.39 -4.21 12.34
N LEU A 435 24.51 -3.23 12.45
CA LEU A 435 24.79 -1.86 11.99
C LEU A 435 25.88 -1.18 12.83
N GLU A 436 25.85 -1.38 14.13
CA GLU A 436 26.90 -0.87 15.04
C GLU A 436 28.26 -1.49 14.75
N LYS A 437 28.30 -2.80 14.52
CA LYS A 437 29.56 -3.48 14.16
C LYS A 437 30.11 -2.99 12.82
N ALA A 438 29.26 -2.84 11.81
CA ALA A 438 29.69 -2.40 10.48
C ALA A 438 30.14 -0.95 10.45
N SER A 439 29.49 -0.06 11.20
CA SER A 439 29.75 1.38 11.20
C SER A 439 30.80 1.81 12.24
N GLY A 440 31.05 0.99 13.27
CA GLY A 440 31.88 1.37 14.40
C GLY A 440 31.26 2.45 15.29
N ARG A 441 29.95 2.68 15.18
CA ARG A 441 29.20 3.72 15.89
C ARG A 441 28.21 3.13 16.88
N ASP A 442 28.02 3.85 18.01
CA ASP A 442 26.90 3.62 18.91
C ASP A 442 25.68 4.28 18.33
N LEU A 443 24.64 3.50 17.98
CA LEU A 443 23.42 3.98 17.36
C LEU A 443 22.26 4.13 18.34
N SER A 444 22.47 3.90 19.65
CA SER A 444 21.39 3.90 20.63
C SER A 444 20.62 5.22 20.69
N SER A 445 21.31 6.37 20.70
CA SER A 445 20.63 7.68 20.71
C SER A 445 19.90 7.94 19.40
N TRP A 446 20.46 7.55 18.26
CA TRP A 446 19.83 7.67 16.95
C TRP A 446 18.53 6.85 16.89
N VAL A 447 18.59 5.60 17.34
CA VAL A 447 17.44 4.70 17.40
C VAL A 447 16.34 5.27 18.30
N ASP A 448 16.69 5.72 19.50
CA ASP A 448 15.70 6.29 20.42
C ASP A 448 15.02 7.53 19.84
N ALA A 449 15.77 8.40 19.14
CA ALA A 449 15.23 9.61 18.55
C ALA A 449 14.36 9.31 17.31
N TRP A 450 14.84 8.47 16.39
CA TRP A 450 14.19 8.26 15.11
C TRP A 450 13.15 7.14 15.08
N LEU A 451 13.44 6.02 15.76
CA LEU A 451 12.59 4.82 15.65
C LEU A 451 11.56 4.70 16.77
N LYS A 452 11.73 5.40 17.86
CA LYS A 452 10.89 5.26 19.07
C LYS A 452 10.02 6.49 19.38
N THR A 453 10.00 7.47 18.51
CA THR A 453 9.23 8.71 18.68
C THR A 453 8.34 8.94 17.46
N THR A 454 7.44 9.91 17.56
CA THR A 454 6.40 10.19 16.56
C THR A 454 6.46 11.63 16.08
N GLY A 455 5.84 11.84 14.92
CA GLY A 455 5.73 13.17 14.32
C GLY A 455 6.92 13.52 13.42
N PRO A 456 6.71 14.37 12.41
CA PRO A 456 7.79 14.90 11.59
C PRO A 456 8.40 16.12 12.25
N ASP A 457 9.72 16.28 12.12
CA ASP A 457 10.38 17.54 12.45
C ASP A 457 9.99 18.60 11.41
N VAL A 458 10.04 19.87 11.83
CA VAL A 458 9.88 21.02 10.94
C VAL A 458 11.21 21.77 10.86
N LEU A 459 11.71 21.98 9.65
CA LEU A 459 12.97 22.68 9.40
C LEU A 459 12.70 24.01 8.72
N LEU A 460 13.23 25.10 9.31
CA LEU A 460 13.00 26.45 8.86
C LEU A 460 14.34 27.15 8.58
N PRO A 461 14.45 27.93 7.49
CA PRO A 461 15.61 28.79 7.29
C PRO A 461 15.49 30.07 8.13
N GLU A 462 16.59 30.46 8.73
CA GLU A 462 16.71 31.74 9.43
C GLU A 462 17.85 32.51 8.76
N LEU A 463 17.49 33.49 7.94
CA LEU A 463 18.40 34.20 7.05
C LEU A 463 18.51 35.66 7.41
N THR A 464 19.73 36.17 7.59
CA THR A 464 20.03 37.57 7.73
C THR A 464 20.88 38.02 6.56
N ILE A 465 20.43 39.06 5.86
CA ILE A 465 21.09 39.64 4.68
C ILE A 465 21.59 41.04 5.04
N ARG A 466 22.83 41.36 4.63
CA ARG A 466 23.38 42.71 4.72
C ARG A 466 24.08 43.03 3.38
N ASP A 467 23.74 44.19 2.79
CA ASP A 467 24.33 44.65 1.54
C ASP A 467 24.26 43.62 0.40
N GLY A 468 23.13 42.90 0.30
CA GLY A 468 22.91 41.88 -0.72
C GLY A 468 23.67 40.56 -0.53
N VAL A 469 24.28 40.39 0.65
CA VAL A 469 25.13 39.25 0.98
C VAL A 469 24.57 38.56 2.22
N VAL A 470 24.70 37.25 2.28
CA VAL A 470 24.32 36.49 3.49
C VAL A 470 25.23 36.86 4.64
N SER A 471 24.69 37.49 5.68
CA SER A 471 25.38 37.72 6.94
C SER A 471 25.38 36.47 7.80
N GLU A 472 24.24 35.83 7.90
CA GLU A 472 24.08 34.60 8.67
C GLU A 472 22.93 33.79 8.08
N LEU A 473 23.13 32.46 8.00
CA LEU A 473 22.08 31.48 7.70
C LEU A 473 22.15 30.36 8.72
N ALA A 474 21.01 30.01 9.30
CA ALA A 474 20.87 28.87 10.18
C ALA A 474 19.62 28.08 9.79
N VAL A 475 19.61 26.80 10.10
CA VAL A 475 18.42 25.95 10.04
C VAL A 475 17.91 25.78 11.45
N VAL A 476 16.66 26.15 11.66
CA VAL A 476 15.96 25.95 12.96
C VAL A 476 15.17 24.66 12.84
N CYS A 477 15.37 23.77 13.80
CA CYS A 477 14.71 22.47 13.87
C CYS A 477 13.70 22.46 15.00
N ASP A 478 12.41 22.39 14.67
CA ASP A 478 11.34 22.18 15.64
C ASP A 478 11.03 20.69 15.69
N SER A 479 11.41 20.05 16.79
CA SER A 479 11.37 18.60 16.95
C SER A 479 10.62 18.25 18.23
N VAL A 480 9.39 17.72 18.07
CA VAL A 480 8.52 17.34 19.17
C VAL A 480 7.97 15.95 18.91
N ASP A 481 7.93 15.14 19.96
CA ASP A 481 7.20 13.87 19.90
C ASP A 481 5.69 14.19 19.93
N ALA A 482 4.99 13.87 18.85
CA ALA A 482 3.57 14.20 18.71
C ALA A 482 2.68 13.52 19.76
N ARG A 483 3.08 12.36 20.29
CA ARG A 483 2.30 11.63 21.30
C ARG A 483 2.46 12.18 22.72
N THR A 484 3.62 12.68 23.06
CA THR A 484 3.95 13.13 24.43
C THR A 484 4.07 14.64 24.57
N GLY A 485 4.25 15.36 23.45
CA GLY A 485 4.52 16.79 23.45
C GLY A 485 5.92 17.15 23.92
N ARG A 486 6.78 16.18 24.19
CA ARG A 486 8.16 16.42 24.65
C ARG A 486 9.07 16.75 23.48
N ASN A 487 10.05 17.60 23.73
CA ASN A 487 11.12 17.88 22.77
C ASN A 487 11.94 16.61 22.52
N VAL A 488 12.27 16.40 21.25
CA VAL A 488 13.14 15.31 20.80
C VAL A 488 14.33 15.93 20.08
N ASN A 489 15.47 15.29 20.13
CA ASN A 489 16.63 15.72 19.36
C ASN A 489 16.96 14.65 18.31
N ARG A 490 16.29 14.77 17.14
CA ARG A 490 16.56 13.88 16.00
C ARG A 490 17.74 14.45 15.20
N PRO A 491 18.86 13.74 15.11
CA PRO A 491 19.99 14.21 14.31
C PRO A 491 19.67 14.09 12.83
N HIS A 492 20.03 15.13 12.05
CA HIS A 492 19.84 15.13 10.61
C HIS A 492 21.17 15.27 9.89
N THR A 493 21.41 14.44 8.90
CA THR A 493 22.46 14.58 7.92
C THR A 493 21.78 14.94 6.62
N LEU A 494 21.99 16.16 6.13
CA LEU A 494 21.26 16.68 4.97
C LEU A 494 22.11 17.66 4.18
N ARG A 495 21.52 18.20 3.11
CA ARG A 495 22.11 19.22 2.27
C ARG A 495 21.20 20.43 2.17
N VAL A 496 21.81 21.61 2.07
CA VAL A 496 21.12 22.88 1.88
C VAL A 496 21.53 23.44 0.53
N GLY A 497 20.58 23.58 -0.38
CA GLY A 497 20.80 24.20 -1.69
C GLY A 497 20.47 25.67 -1.65
N LEU A 498 21.37 26.50 -2.20
CA LEU A 498 21.16 27.93 -2.36
C LEU A 498 20.96 28.23 -3.85
N TYR A 499 19.78 28.74 -4.19
CA TYR A 499 19.36 28.97 -5.56
C TYR A 499 19.22 30.48 -5.84
N SER A 500 19.63 30.89 -7.03
CA SER A 500 19.48 32.27 -7.48
C SER A 500 18.69 32.32 -8.79
N LEU A 501 17.87 33.37 -8.93
CA LEU A 501 17.16 33.64 -10.19
C LEU A 501 18.15 34.10 -11.29
N ARG A 502 17.99 33.46 -12.42
CA ARG A 502 18.68 33.82 -13.68
C ARG A 502 17.64 33.89 -14.78
N GLY A 503 17.06 35.08 -14.99
CA GLY A 503 15.81 35.18 -15.75
C GLY A 503 14.69 34.46 -15.04
N ASP A 504 14.06 33.48 -15.70
CA ASP A 504 13.00 32.64 -15.11
C ASP A 504 13.55 31.37 -14.49
N ASP A 505 14.83 31.09 -14.61
CA ASP A 505 15.47 29.90 -14.08
C ASP A 505 15.90 30.10 -12.62
N LEU A 506 15.78 29.07 -11.83
CA LEU A 506 16.34 28.98 -10.49
C LEU A 506 17.57 28.06 -10.57
N VAL A 507 18.75 28.66 -10.47
CA VAL A 507 20.04 27.97 -10.63
C VAL A 507 20.64 27.74 -9.23
N ARG A 508 21.05 26.51 -8.95
CA ARG A 508 21.74 26.19 -7.71
C ARG A 508 23.15 26.74 -7.74
N ALA A 509 23.42 27.81 -6.97
CA ALA A 509 24.71 28.43 -6.86
C ALA A 509 25.64 27.69 -5.90
N ASP A 510 25.09 27.17 -4.79
CA ASP A 510 25.85 26.47 -3.76
C ASP A 510 25.03 25.29 -3.20
N LEU A 511 25.74 24.23 -2.78
CA LEU A 511 25.20 23.07 -2.11
C LEU A 511 26.06 22.80 -0.88
N VAL A 512 25.48 22.87 0.30
CA VAL A 512 26.20 22.77 1.58
C VAL A 512 25.77 21.53 2.35
N ASP A 513 26.73 20.70 2.73
CA ASP A 513 26.47 19.58 3.65
C ASP A 513 26.27 20.12 5.06
N LEU A 514 25.25 19.64 5.77
CA LEU A 514 24.92 20.10 7.10
C LEU A 514 24.54 18.93 7.99
N THR A 515 25.09 18.92 9.20
CA THR A 515 24.63 18.02 10.28
C THR A 515 23.91 18.86 11.32
N ILE A 516 22.66 18.50 11.63
CA ILE A 516 21.85 19.14 12.66
C ILE A 516 21.81 18.22 13.87
N SER A 517 22.27 18.73 15.00
CA SER A 517 22.27 17.99 16.28
C SER A 517 21.73 18.83 17.44
N SER A 518 21.17 20.00 17.13
CA SER A 518 20.59 20.92 18.11
C SER A 518 19.44 21.70 17.45
N PRO A 519 18.59 22.41 18.23
CA PRO A 519 17.46 23.14 17.65
C PRO A 519 17.81 24.24 16.65
N ARG A 520 19.07 24.72 16.64
CA ARG A 520 19.55 25.71 15.70
C ARG A 520 20.94 25.32 15.17
N ALA A 521 21.04 25.12 13.86
CA ALA A 521 22.27 24.72 13.21
C ALA A 521 22.74 25.81 12.24
N PRO A 522 23.87 26.50 12.50
CA PRO A 522 24.41 27.46 11.54
C PRO A 522 24.88 26.78 10.27
N VAL A 523 24.59 27.42 9.13
CA VAL A 523 25.11 27.03 7.80
C VAL A 523 26.28 27.99 7.52
N ARG A 524 27.43 27.69 8.06
CA ARG A 524 28.59 28.61 8.09
C ARG A 524 29.14 28.93 6.71
N GLU A 525 29.13 27.97 5.80
CA GLU A 525 29.61 28.10 4.44
C GLU A 525 28.74 29.04 3.59
N ALA A 526 27.55 29.36 4.03
CA ALA A 526 26.64 30.29 3.35
C ALA A 526 27.02 31.75 3.61
N ALA A 527 27.73 32.05 4.71
CA ALA A 527 28.09 33.44 5.03
C ALA A 527 29.02 34.02 3.98
N GLY A 528 28.73 35.25 3.58
CA GLY A 528 29.50 35.95 2.53
C GLY A 528 29.04 35.62 1.11
N LYS A 529 28.14 34.69 0.90
CA LYS A 529 27.58 34.37 -0.42
C LYS A 529 26.52 35.41 -0.81
N PRO A 530 26.27 35.61 -2.10
CA PRO A 530 25.17 36.45 -2.56
C PRO A 530 23.85 35.93 -1.97
N ALA A 531 22.96 36.86 -1.64
CA ALA A 531 21.66 36.55 -1.09
C ALA A 531 20.89 35.59 -2.02
N PRO A 532 20.51 34.40 -1.59
CA PRO A 532 19.76 33.47 -2.42
C PRO A 532 18.28 33.87 -2.55
N ASP A 533 17.70 33.55 -3.68
CA ASP A 533 16.26 33.73 -3.91
C ASP A 533 15.45 32.58 -3.35
N LEU A 534 16.06 31.39 -3.25
CA LEU A 534 15.43 30.18 -2.71
C LEU A 534 16.46 29.40 -1.91
N ILE A 535 16.08 28.98 -0.69
CA ILE A 535 16.88 28.10 0.15
C ILE A 535 16.13 26.79 0.23
N LEU A 536 16.73 25.72 -0.31
CA LEU A 536 16.13 24.38 -0.30
C LEU A 536 16.82 23.54 0.77
N ILE A 537 16.19 23.50 1.95
CA ILE A 537 16.64 22.64 3.04
C ILE A 537 16.25 21.20 2.69
N ASN A 538 17.17 20.28 2.87
CA ASN A 538 17.02 18.89 2.46
C ASN A 538 17.04 18.70 0.94
N ASP A 539 17.86 19.46 0.26
CA ASP A 539 18.15 19.22 -1.16
C ASP A 539 18.72 17.80 -1.31
N ASP A 540 18.37 17.08 -2.37
CA ASP A 540 18.62 15.65 -2.58
C ASP A 540 17.81 14.69 -1.68
N ASP A 541 16.92 15.21 -0.83
CA ASP A 541 15.95 14.44 -0.04
C ASP A 541 16.57 13.34 0.84
N LEU A 542 17.57 13.69 1.64
CA LEU A 542 18.29 12.73 2.49
C LEU A 542 17.58 12.45 3.82
N THR A 543 16.77 13.38 4.33
CA THR A 543 16.15 13.26 5.65
C THR A 543 14.62 13.26 5.57
N TYR A 544 14.01 12.85 6.66
CA TYR A 544 12.57 12.90 6.87
C TYR A 544 12.24 14.12 7.74
N ALA A 545 11.66 15.14 7.14
CA ALA A 545 11.21 16.35 7.83
C ALA A 545 10.34 17.18 6.90
N LYS A 546 9.44 17.97 7.48
CA LYS A 546 8.74 19.03 6.73
C LYS A 546 9.64 20.25 6.71
N ALA A 547 10.35 20.44 5.61
CA ALA A 547 11.12 21.63 5.39
C ALA A 547 10.22 22.76 4.89
N ARG A 548 10.50 23.98 5.34
CA ARG A 548 9.78 25.20 4.92
C ARG A 548 10.70 26.05 4.06
N LEU A 549 10.10 26.88 3.24
CA LEU A 549 10.83 27.78 2.34
C LEU A 549 11.10 29.16 2.95
N GLY A 550 10.39 29.50 4.02
CA GLY A 550 10.36 30.86 4.53
C GLY A 550 9.49 31.78 3.66
N ALA A 551 9.26 33.00 4.10
CA ALA A 551 8.37 33.94 3.40
C ALA A 551 8.89 34.31 2.00
N THR A 552 10.15 34.67 1.88
CA THR A 552 10.77 35.03 0.59
C THR A 552 10.85 33.83 -0.34
N GLY A 553 11.29 32.66 0.18
CA GLY A 553 11.40 31.44 -0.60
C GLY A 553 10.06 30.94 -1.10
N THR A 554 9.00 31.03 -0.30
CA THR A 554 7.63 30.66 -0.71
C THR A 554 7.17 31.53 -1.88
N LYS A 555 7.38 32.83 -1.80
CA LYS A 555 7.03 33.77 -2.86
C LYS A 555 7.79 33.46 -4.16
N THR A 556 9.08 33.20 -4.06
CA THR A 556 9.92 32.82 -5.20
C THR A 556 9.44 31.51 -5.81
N ALA A 557 9.16 30.49 -4.99
CA ALA A 557 8.68 29.18 -5.44
C ALA A 557 7.34 29.30 -6.17
N LEU A 558 6.39 30.04 -5.63
CA LEU A 558 5.08 30.22 -6.28
C LEU A 558 5.22 30.82 -7.68
N SER A 559 6.18 31.73 -7.90
CA SER A 559 6.38 32.42 -9.17
C SER A 559 7.32 31.68 -10.12
N HIS A 560 8.28 30.90 -9.62
CA HIS A 560 9.42 30.41 -10.43
C HIS A 560 9.73 28.92 -10.30
N LEU A 561 8.84 28.12 -9.67
CA LEU A 561 9.08 26.70 -9.42
C LEU A 561 9.48 25.94 -10.69
N SER A 562 8.83 26.21 -11.81
CA SER A 562 9.13 25.53 -13.08
C SER A 562 10.52 25.88 -13.63
N GLY A 563 11.19 26.90 -13.08
CA GLY A 563 12.56 27.25 -13.43
C GLY A 563 13.62 26.34 -12.79
N LEU A 564 13.24 25.44 -11.87
CA LEU A 564 14.14 24.43 -11.33
C LEU A 564 14.38 23.34 -12.37
N ALA A 565 15.64 23.12 -12.76
CA ALA A 565 15.97 22.14 -13.80
C ALA A 565 15.82 20.68 -13.32
N GLU A 566 16.18 20.42 -12.07
CA GLU A 566 16.18 19.07 -11.53
C GLU A 566 14.79 18.63 -11.06
N PRO A 567 14.26 17.50 -11.57
CA PRO A 567 12.95 17.00 -11.16
C PRO A 567 12.81 16.81 -9.65
N LEU A 568 13.84 16.28 -8.97
CA LEU A 568 13.79 16.09 -7.53
C LEU A 568 13.60 17.42 -6.78
N ALA A 569 14.27 18.47 -7.21
CA ALA A 569 14.10 19.80 -6.61
C ALA A 569 12.66 20.31 -6.79
N ARG A 570 12.07 20.13 -7.98
CA ARG A 570 10.67 20.50 -8.21
C ARG A 570 9.73 19.68 -7.32
N ALA A 571 9.96 18.37 -7.23
CA ALA A 571 9.17 17.49 -6.36
C ALA A 571 9.20 17.95 -4.91
N LEU A 572 10.38 18.30 -4.40
CA LEU A 572 10.55 18.78 -3.03
C LEU A 572 9.80 20.10 -2.79
N VAL A 573 9.92 21.04 -3.72
CA VAL A 573 9.24 22.34 -3.59
C VAL A 573 7.71 22.15 -3.64
N TRP A 574 7.19 21.33 -4.55
CA TRP A 574 5.77 21.02 -4.59
C TRP A 574 5.30 20.39 -3.26
N SER A 575 6.08 19.47 -2.72
CA SER A 575 5.78 18.84 -1.43
C SER A 575 5.75 19.86 -0.28
N MET A 576 6.68 20.80 -0.26
CA MET A 576 6.74 21.87 0.74
C MET A 576 5.51 22.78 0.65
N LEU A 577 5.12 23.17 -0.56
CA LEU A 577 3.90 23.97 -0.77
C LEU A 577 2.65 23.19 -0.35
N TRP A 578 2.55 21.92 -0.69
CA TRP A 578 1.42 21.07 -0.31
C TRP A 578 1.31 20.92 1.22
N ASN A 579 2.42 20.67 1.90
CA ASN A 579 2.43 20.59 3.35
C ASN A 579 1.97 21.93 4.00
N CYS A 580 2.34 23.06 3.41
CA CYS A 580 1.86 24.36 3.87
C CYS A 580 0.35 24.55 3.65
N VAL A 581 -0.21 24.05 2.57
CA VAL A 581 -1.66 24.04 2.34
C VAL A 581 -2.36 23.21 3.42
N ARG A 582 -1.88 22.01 3.67
CA ARG A 582 -2.44 21.10 4.66
C ARG A 582 -2.32 21.63 6.09
N ASP A 583 -1.27 22.36 6.38
CA ASP A 583 -1.00 22.93 7.69
C ASP A 583 -1.66 24.31 7.89
N ALA A 584 -2.52 24.76 6.98
CA ALA A 584 -3.18 26.06 6.98
C ALA A 584 -2.19 27.23 7.09
N LYS A 585 -1.08 27.15 6.34
CA LYS A 585 -0.02 28.17 6.25
C LYS A 585 0.08 28.79 4.87
N LEU A 586 -0.55 28.18 3.88
CA LEU A 586 -0.63 28.68 2.51
C LEU A 586 -2.07 28.57 2.04
N LYS A 587 -2.61 29.66 1.51
CA LYS A 587 -3.96 29.67 0.95
C LYS A 587 -4.07 28.69 -0.22
N VAL A 588 -5.17 27.96 -0.30
CA VAL A 588 -5.47 27.07 -1.43
C VAL A 588 -5.39 27.85 -2.75
N GLN A 589 -5.89 29.08 -2.80
CA GLN A 589 -5.87 29.88 -4.03
C GLN A 589 -4.44 30.12 -4.54
N ASN A 590 -3.48 30.34 -3.64
CA ASN A 590 -2.08 30.49 -4.03
C ASN A 590 -1.52 29.21 -4.63
N TYR A 591 -1.88 28.07 -4.09
CA TYR A 591 -1.50 26.77 -4.63
C TYR A 591 -2.14 26.52 -6.00
N LEU A 592 -3.41 26.84 -6.16
CA LEU A 592 -4.12 26.75 -7.45
C LEU A 592 -3.47 27.63 -8.51
N ASP A 593 -3.10 28.85 -8.15
CA ASP A 593 -2.45 29.80 -9.07
C ASP A 593 -1.06 29.30 -9.48
N ALA A 594 -0.28 28.77 -8.54
CA ALA A 594 1.01 28.16 -8.84
C ALA A 594 0.87 26.97 -9.78
N ALA A 595 -0.14 26.12 -9.55
CA ALA A 595 -0.41 24.97 -10.42
C ALA A 595 -0.83 25.43 -11.83
N ALA A 596 -1.65 26.48 -11.93
CA ALA A 596 -2.05 27.05 -13.22
C ALA A 596 -0.84 27.55 -14.02
N LEU A 597 0.16 28.12 -13.34
CA LEU A 597 1.37 28.62 -13.98
C LEU A 597 2.37 27.49 -14.31
N HIS A 598 2.58 26.55 -13.39
CA HIS A 598 3.71 25.61 -13.48
C HIS A 598 3.33 24.22 -14.01
N SER A 599 2.09 23.74 -13.76
CA SER A 599 1.72 22.38 -14.17
C SER A 599 1.72 22.17 -15.68
N PRO A 600 1.33 23.16 -16.52
CA PRO A 600 1.46 23.00 -17.98
C PRO A 600 2.89 22.87 -18.48
N LYS A 601 3.87 23.27 -17.68
CA LYS A 601 5.30 23.18 -18.00
C LYS A 601 5.97 21.94 -17.40
N GLU A 602 5.26 21.18 -16.56
CA GLU A 602 5.83 20.01 -15.90
C GLU A 602 6.05 18.87 -16.89
N THR A 603 7.24 18.30 -16.87
CA THR A 603 7.66 17.24 -17.79
C THR A 603 7.67 15.86 -17.15
N GLU A 604 7.63 15.76 -15.80
CA GLU A 604 7.65 14.51 -15.09
C GLU A 604 6.22 14.02 -14.82
N PRO A 605 5.83 12.85 -15.40
CA PRO A 605 4.47 12.35 -15.24
C PRO A 605 4.01 12.18 -13.78
N ALA A 606 4.86 11.65 -12.92
CA ALA A 606 4.48 11.42 -11.51
C ALA A 606 4.27 12.73 -10.75
N ILE A 607 5.10 13.76 -11.02
CA ILE A 607 4.93 15.07 -10.40
C ILE A 607 3.59 15.66 -10.84
N LEU A 608 3.33 15.68 -12.15
CA LEU A 608 2.09 16.24 -12.69
C LEU A 608 0.87 15.53 -12.12
N ALA A 609 0.84 14.20 -12.18
CA ALA A 609 -0.29 13.42 -11.68
C ALA A 609 -0.56 13.68 -10.20
N THR A 610 0.48 13.73 -9.38
CA THR A 610 0.36 13.96 -7.94
C THR A 610 -0.14 15.37 -7.63
N VAL A 611 0.43 16.39 -8.28
CA VAL A 611 0.00 17.79 -8.08
C VAL A 611 -1.47 17.96 -8.46
N LEU A 612 -1.89 17.43 -9.60
CA LEU A 612 -3.29 17.53 -10.05
C LEU A 612 -4.25 16.82 -9.10
N GLN A 613 -3.86 15.67 -8.55
CA GLN A 613 -4.66 14.96 -7.56
C GLN A 613 -4.76 15.74 -6.25
N GLN A 614 -3.67 16.31 -5.78
CA GLN A 614 -3.65 17.17 -4.59
C GLN A 614 -4.51 18.41 -4.76
N LEU A 615 -4.50 18.99 -5.94
CA LEU A 615 -5.37 20.09 -6.33
C LEU A 615 -6.86 19.77 -6.14
N GLN A 616 -7.29 18.61 -6.67
CA GLN A 616 -8.67 18.14 -6.51
C GLN A 616 -9.02 17.99 -5.03
N MET A 617 -8.13 17.38 -4.25
CA MET A 617 -8.32 17.18 -2.82
C MET A 617 -8.47 18.53 -2.09
N ALA A 618 -7.64 19.52 -2.43
CA ALA A 618 -7.71 20.85 -1.82
C ALA A 618 -9.02 21.55 -2.13
N VAL A 619 -9.46 21.51 -3.36
CA VAL A 619 -10.72 22.12 -3.80
C VAL A 619 -11.91 21.48 -3.07
N GLU A 620 -11.94 20.17 -2.99
CA GLU A 620 -13.08 19.44 -2.40
C GLU A 620 -13.12 19.52 -0.87
N ASN A 621 -11.97 19.54 -0.19
CA ASN A 621 -11.93 19.41 1.26
C ASN A 621 -11.50 20.69 2.00
N TYR A 622 -10.69 21.56 1.38
CA TYR A 622 -10.05 22.68 2.09
C TYR A 622 -10.60 24.04 1.69
N LEU A 623 -11.44 24.13 0.68
CA LEU A 623 -12.14 25.38 0.36
C LEU A 623 -13.50 25.45 1.05
N PRO A 624 -13.91 26.63 1.52
CA PRO A 624 -15.26 26.81 2.04
C PRO A 624 -16.30 26.67 0.94
N ASP A 625 -17.54 26.31 1.35
CA ASP A 625 -18.63 26.09 0.42
C ASP A 625 -18.87 27.30 -0.52
N SER A 626 -18.64 28.50 0.00
CA SER A 626 -18.84 29.76 -0.76
C SER A 626 -17.94 29.92 -1.98
N THR A 627 -16.77 29.27 -2.00
CA THR A 627 -15.80 29.40 -3.10
C THR A 627 -15.54 28.12 -3.86
N ARG A 628 -16.02 26.99 -3.35
CA ARG A 628 -15.73 25.66 -3.94
C ARG A 628 -16.26 25.51 -5.35
N GLU A 629 -17.51 25.91 -5.60
CA GLU A 629 -18.13 25.75 -6.92
C GLU A 629 -17.37 26.52 -8.01
N ASP A 630 -16.99 27.78 -7.71
CA ASP A 630 -16.21 28.58 -8.66
C ASP A 630 -14.83 27.99 -8.92
N ALA A 631 -14.20 27.45 -7.87
CA ALA A 631 -12.91 26.77 -8.00
C ALA A 631 -12.99 25.49 -8.85
N ARG A 632 -14.05 24.70 -8.66
CA ARG A 632 -14.33 23.51 -9.48
C ARG A 632 -14.42 23.87 -10.95
N ARG A 633 -15.21 24.91 -11.25
CA ARG A 633 -15.45 25.38 -12.62
C ARG A 633 -14.14 25.89 -13.25
N ALA A 634 -13.40 26.72 -12.53
CA ALA A 634 -12.15 27.27 -13.03
C ALA A 634 -11.10 26.17 -13.27
N GLU A 635 -11.00 25.20 -12.36
CA GLU A 635 -10.05 24.11 -12.50
C GLU A 635 -10.41 23.15 -13.64
N ALA A 636 -11.70 22.86 -13.83
CA ALA A 636 -12.16 22.05 -14.96
C ALA A 636 -11.79 22.73 -16.28
N ALA A 637 -12.01 24.04 -16.41
CA ALA A 637 -11.61 24.80 -17.59
C ALA A 637 -10.09 24.74 -17.83
N ARG A 638 -9.31 24.86 -16.77
CA ARG A 638 -7.85 24.73 -16.88
C ARG A 638 -7.40 23.34 -17.29
N ALA A 639 -8.06 22.31 -16.78
CA ALA A 639 -7.77 20.92 -17.12
C ALA A 639 -7.97 20.66 -18.61
N TRP A 640 -9.10 21.12 -19.17
CA TRP A 640 -9.36 20.98 -20.60
C TRP A 640 -8.34 21.76 -21.46
N ARG A 641 -7.94 22.96 -21.02
CA ARG A 641 -6.88 23.71 -21.71
C ARG A 641 -5.52 22.97 -21.64
N GLY A 642 -5.19 22.37 -20.48
CA GLY A 642 -3.99 21.57 -20.34
C GLY A 642 -3.97 20.38 -21.29
N LEU A 643 -5.12 19.72 -21.44
CA LEU A 643 -5.29 18.64 -22.41
C LEU A 643 -5.05 19.15 -23.86
N ASP A 644 -5.66 20.29 -24.20
CA ASP A 644 -5.57 20.86 -25.56
C ASP A 644 -4.15 21.24 -25.97
N VAL A 645 -3.33 21.69 -25.05
CA VAL A 645 -1.95 22.11 -25.33
C VAL A 645 -0.91 21.00 -25.15
N SER A 646 -1.29 19.87 -24.60
CA SER A 646 -0.40 18.73 -24.41
C SER A 646 -0.07 18.07 -25.75
N GLU A 647 1.12 17.47 -25.84
CA GLU A 647 1.55 16.81 -27.07
C GLU A 647 0.65 15.58 -27.36
N PRO A 648 0.09 15.47 -28.58
CA PRO A 648 -0.73 14.32 -28.92
C PRO A 648 0.00 13.00 -28.75
N GLY A 649 -0.65 12.04 -28.09
CA GLY A 649 -0.10 10.70 -27.82
C GLY A 649 0.89 10.63 -26.66
N SER A 650 1.12 11.72 -25.95
CA SER A 650 2.05 11.76 -24.82
C SER A 650 1.42 11.26 -23.52
N ASP A 651 2.27 10.86 -22.58
CA ASP A 651 1.84 10.54 -21.21
C ASP A 651 1.15 11.70 -20.52
N LEU A 652 1.67 12.93 -20.74
CA LEU A 652 1.11 14.14 -20.15
C LEU A 652 -0.32 14.37 -20.66
N GLN A 653 -0.57 14.12 -21.93
CA GLN A 653 -1.91 14.21 -22.50
C GLN A 653 -2.88 13.27 -21.75
N ARG A 654 -2.48 12.05 -21.49
CA ARG A 654 -3.32 11.09 -20.75
C ARG A 654 -3.61 11.55 -19.32
N ILE A 655 -2.60 12.10 -18.66
CA ILE A 655 -2.74 12.62 -17.29
C ILE A 655 -3.71 13.80 -17.26
N TRP A 656 -3.60 14.73 -18.24
CA TRP A 656 -4.53 15.86 -18.35
C TRP A 656 -5.96 15.39 -18.65
N ALA A 657 -6.12 14.39 -19.53
CA ALA A 657 -7.43 13.83 -19.84
C ALA A 657 -8.10 13.22 -18.59
N ARG A 658 -7.34 12.43 -17.84
CA ARG A 658 -7.84 11.83 -16.59
C ARG A 658 -8.22 12.88 -15.56
N HIS A 659 -7.44 13.92 -15.45
CA HIS A 659 -7.71 15.05 -14.54
C HIS A 659 -9.00 15.77 -14.93
N ALA A 660 -9.15 16.11 -16.21
CA ALA A 660 -10.35 16.77 -16.73
C ALA A 660 -11.60 15.92 -16.48
N LEU A 661 -11.52 14.61 -16.74
CA LEU A 661 -12.64 13.70 -16.52
C LEU A 661 -13.00 13.57 -15.04
N ALA A 662 -12.02 13.55 -14.15
CA ALA A 662 -12.26 13.51 -12.70
C ALA A 662 -13.03 14.75 -12.22
N LEU A 663 -12.71 15.93 -12.76
CA LEU A 663 -13.41 17.16 -12.43
C LEU A 663 -14.78 17.27 -13.08
N SER A 664 -14.99 16.59 -14.21
CA SER A 664 -16.23 16.68 -15.01
C SER A 664 -17.46 16.16 -14.27
N ALA A 665 -17.29 15.27 -13.30
CA ALA A 665 -18.40 14.74 -12.50
C ALA A 665 -19.10 15.81 -11.67
N ALA A 666 -18.46 16.95 -11.44
CA ALA A 666 -18.99 18.09 -10.68
C ALA A 666 -19.20 19.34 -11.54
N ASP A 667 -18.94 19.26 -12.83
CA ASP A 667 -18.97 20.44 -13.71
C ASP A 667 -19.88 20.24 -14.92
N PRO A 668 -21.12 20.77 -14.90
CA PRO A 668 -22.04 20.68 -16.04
C PRO A 668 -21.51 21.28 -17.34
N ASP A 669 -20.60 22.27 -17.25
CA ASP A 669 -20.00 22.91 -18.42
C ASP A 669 -19.03 21.99 -19.18
N SER A 670 -18.63 20.88 -18.56
CA SER A 670 -17.71 19.89 -19.16
C SER A 670 -18.44 18.78 -19.97
N VAL A 671 -19.77 18.77 -20.02
CA VAL A 671 -20.55 17.69 -20.66
C VAL A 671 -20.17 17.53 -22.13
N GLU A 672 -20.12 18.61 -22.88
CA GLU A 672 -19.80 18.55 -24.31
C GLU A 672 -18.39 18.05 -24.58
N ARG A 673 -17.42 18.50 -23.78
CA ARG A 673 -16.04 18.05 -23.90
C ARG A 673 -15.88 16.57 -23.53
N THR A 674 -16.62 16.11 -22.50
CA THR A 674 -16.63 14.70 -22.10
C THR A 674 -17.21 13.81 -23.18
N ARG A 675 -18.30 14.23 -23.81
CA ARG A 675 -18.88 13.51 -24.95
C ARG A 675 -17.95 13.48 -26.15
N GLY A 676 -17.30 14.62 -26.45
CA GLY A 676 -16.33 14.71 -27.53
C GLY A 676 -15.15 13.77 -27.31
N LEU A 677 -14.66 13.64 -26.08
CA LEU A 677 -13.60 12.71 -25.75
C LEU A 677 -14.03 11.25 -26.01
N LEU A 678 -15.24 10.87 -25.60
CA LEU A 678 -15.82 9.55 -25.89
C LEU A 678 -15.93 9.28 -27.39
N ASP A 679 -16.24 10.30 -28.18
CA ASP A 679 -16.39 10.21 -29.64
C ASP A 679 -15.04 10.22 -30.38
N GLY A 680 -13.91 10.34 -29.67
CA GLY A 680 -12.59 10.33 -30.26
C GLY A 680 -12.15 11.70 -30.82
N ASP A 681 -12.73 12.79 -30.35
CA ASP A 681 -12.44 14.14 -30.86
C ASP A 681 -11.10 14.72 -30.37
N VAL A 682 -10.43 14.06 -29.40
CA VAL A 682 -9.12 14.51 -28.90
C VAL A 682 -8.02 13.84 -29.69
N THR A 683 -7.34 14.62 -30.51
CA THR A 683 -6.28 14.14 -31.41
C THR A 683 -5.14 13.47 -30.64
N GLY A 684 -4.79 12.25 -31.05
CA GLY A 684 -3.66 11.50 -30.47
C GLY A 684 -3.96 10.78 -29.17
N LEU A 685 -5.13 11.01 -28.58
CA LEU A 685 -5.52 10.34 -27.32
C LEU A 685 -6.14 8.97 -27.61
N VAL A 686 -5.54 7.95 -27.04
CA VAL A 686 -6.15 6.60 -27.03
C VAL A 686 -7.14 6.55 -25.88
N VAL A 687 -8.43 6.46 -26.23
CA VAL A 687 -9.51 6.38 -25.23
C VAL A 687 -9.74 4.90 -24.92
N ASP A 688 -9.04 4.41 -23.92
CA ASP A 688 -9.12 3.02 -23.49
C ASP A 688 -10.39 2.74 -22.66
N PRO A 689 -10.68 1.47 -22.33
CA PRO A 689 -11.88 1.15 -21.56
C PRO A 689 -12.02 1.88 -20.24
N GLU A 690 -10.93 2.05 -19.48
CA GLU A 690 -10.96 2.77 -18.21
C GLU A 690 -11.32 4.25 -18.41
N MET A 691 -10.75 4.89 -19.41
CA MET A 691 -11.05 6.29 -19.75
C MET A 691 -12.49 6.45 -20.23
N ARG A 692 -13.01 5.50 -21.02
CA ARG A 692 -14.41 5.48 -21.41
C ARG A 692 -15.34 5.41 -20.20
N TRP A 693 -15.05 4.50 -19.25
CA TRP A 693 -15.84 4.38 -18.03
C TRP A 693 -15.76 5.63 -17.15
N GLN A 694 -14.60 6.26 -17.07
CA GLN A 694 -14.45 7.53 -16.34
C GLN A 694 -15.34 8.61 -16.96
N SER A 695 -15.41 8.65 -18.28
CA SER A 695 -16.28 9.59 -19.01
C SER A 695 -17.76 9.31 -18.72
N TRP A 696 -18.18 8.06 -18.80
CA TRP A 696 -19.56 7.67 -18.49
C TRP A 696 -19.92 7.92 -17.04
N MET A 697 -18.99 7.70 -16.11
CA MET A 697 -19.19 8.00 -14.70
C MET A 697 -19.47 9.49 -14.49
N ALA A 698 -18.72 10.37 -15.13
CA ALA A 698 -18.93 11.80 -15.09
C ALA A 698 -20.30 12.19 -15.63
N LEU A 699 -20.66 11.67 -16.80
CA LEU A 699 -21.96 11.94 -17.41
C LEU A 699 -23.11 11.41 -16.56
N ALA A 700 -22.97 10.23 -15.99
CA ALA A 700 -23.97 9.63 -15.10
C ALA A 700 -24.19 10.48 -13.84
N ALA A 701 -23.11 10.93 -13.22
CA ALA A 701 -23.17 11.79 -12.02
C ALA A 701 -23.92 13.10 -12.27
N LEU A 702 -23.83 13.61 -13.50
CA LEU A 702 -24.52 14.83 -13.93
C LEU A 702 -25.96 14.60 -14.45
N GLY A 703 -26.43 13.34 -14.45
CA GLY A 703 -27.74 13.01 -14.97
C GLY A 703 -27.82 13.04 -16.50
N ARG A 704 -26.69 12.88 -17.18
CA ARG A 704 -26.57 12.97 -18.66
C ARG A 704 -26.25 11.63 -19.31
N ALA A 705 -26.40 10.53 -18.58
CA ALA A 705 -26.32 9.17 -19.11
C ALA A 705 -27.51 8.37 -18.59
N SER A 706 -28.23 7.73 -19.50
CA SER A 706 -29.34 6.84 -19.15
C SER A 706 -28.83 5.45 -18.77
N ALA A 707 -29.68 4.64 -18.13
CA ALA A 707 -29.35 3.25 -17.87
C ALA A 707 -29.04 2.49 -19.16
N GLU A 708 -29.79 2.79 -20.26
CA GLU A 708 -29.56 2.18 -21.57
C GLU A 708 -28.18 2.53 -22.16
N ASP A 709 -27.73 3.77 -21.98
CA ASP A 709 -26.37 4.20 -22.38
C ASP A 709 -25.31 3.38 -21.67
N LEU A 710 -25.46 3.19 -20.36
CA LEU A 710 -24.51 2.45 -19.53
C LEU A 710 -24.55 0.96 -19.82
N ASP A 711 -25.74 0.40 -20.08
CA ASP A 711 -25.90 -0.99 -20.49
C ASP A 711 -25.22 -1.26 -21.84
N ALA A 712 -25.29 -0.32 -22.77
CA ALA A 712 -24.61 -0.41 -24.07
C ALA A 712 -23.08 -0.42 -23.88
N GLU A 713 -22.56 0.37 -22.96
CA GLU A 713 -21.12 0.37 -22.66
C GLU A 713 -20.69 -0.94 -21.98
N LEU A 714 -21.52 -1.52 -21.11
CA LEU A 714 -21.25 -2.84 -20.53
C LEU A 714 -21.17 -3.92 -21.62
N GLU A 715 -22.05 -3.85 -22.65
CA GLU A 715 -21.97 -4.78 -23.78
C GLU A 715 -20.63 -4.70 -24.51
N ARG A 716 -20.02 -3.52 -24.58
CA ARG A 716 -18.69 -3.33 -25.16
C ARG A 716 -17.57 -3.84 -24.26
N ASP A 717 -17.81 -3.94 -22.95
CA ASP A 717 -16.79 -4.26 -21.95
C ASP A 717 -17.36 -5.18 -20.85
N ARG A 718 -17.69 -6.41 -21.22
CA ARG A 718 -18.21 -7.43 -20.30
C ARG A 718 -17.12 -8.11 -19.48
N THR A 719 -16.16 -7.32 -19.00
CA THR A 719 -15.06 -7.78 -18.17
C THR A 719 -15.36 -7.51 -16.70
N LYS A 720 -14.52 -8.04 -15.84
CA LYS A 720 -14.57 -7.77 -14.40
C LYS A 720 -14.61 -6.26 -14.11
N THR A 721 -13.71 -5.50 -14.70
CA THR A 721 -13.65 -4.04 -14.55
C THR A 721 -14.87 -3.36 -15.13
N GLY A 722 -15.32 -3.81 -16.29
CA GLY A 722 -16.54 -3.28 -16.92
C GLY A 722 -17.78 -3.45 -16.05
N VAL A 723 -17.94 -4.62 -15.43
CA VAL A 723 -19.06 -4.88 -14.50
C VAL A 723 -19.00 -3.94 -13.30
N ALA A 724 -17.83 -3.78 -12.67
CA ALA A 724 -17.68 -2.89 -11.52
C ALA A 724 -17.95 -1.42 -11.90
N HIS A 725 -17.42 -0.95 -13.00
CA HIS A 725 -17.66 0.41 -13.49
C HIS A 725 -19.12 0.66 -13.83
N HIS A 726 -19.78 -0.33 -14.44
CA HIS A 726 -21.20 -0.24 -14.74
C HIS A 726 -22.05 -0.09 -13.47
N MET A 727 -21.75 -0.87 -12.43
CA MET A 727 -22.41 -0.76 -11.13
C MET A 727 -22.23 0.65 -10.54
N ALA A 728 -21.00 1.16 -10.55
CA ALA A 728 -20.70 2.50 -10.05
C ALA A 728 -21.45 3.59 -10.84
N ALA A 729 -21.42 3.52 -12.15
CA ALA A 729 -22.07 4.52 -13.00
C ALA A 729 -23.59 4.50 -12.88
N LEU A 730 -24.23 3.33 -12.84
CA LEU A 730 -25.67 3.23 -12.60
C LEU A 730 -26.06 3.89 -11.27
N THR A 731 -25.26 3.66 -10.23
CA THR A 731 -25.50 4.22 -8.90
C THR A 731 -25.24 5.72 -8.87
N ALA A 732 -24.28 6.20 -9.66
CA ALA A 732 -23.91 7.62 -9.72
C ALA A 732 -25.03 8.51 -10.29
N ARG A 733 -25.92 7.95 -11.11
CA ARG A 733 -27.05 8.70 -11.66
C ARG A 733 -27.90 9.29 -10.52
N PRO A 734 -28.54 10.44 -10.71
CA PRO A 734 -29.48 10.99 -9.75
C PRO A 734 -30.81 10.19 -9.74
N ASP A 735 -30.73 8.94 -9.34
CA ASP A 735 -31.82 7.97 -9.25
C ASP A 735 -31.88 7.46 -7.81
N ASP A 736 -32.86 7.92 -7.06
CA ASP A 736 -33.00 7.60 -5.64
C ASP A 736 -33.22 6.11 -5.39
N VAL A 737 -33.94 5.41 -6.27
CA VAL A 737 -34.20 3.97 -6.15
C VAL A 737 -32.90 3.18 -6.30
N ALA A 738 -32.09 3.52 -7.30
CA ALA A 738 -30.80 2.87 -7.51
C ALA A 738 -29.86 3.10 -6.32
N LYS A 739 -29.84 4.31 -5.79
CA LYS A 739 -28.98 4.65 -4.63
C LYS A 739 -29.44 3.95 -3.35
N GLN A 740 -30.75 3.86 -3.11
CA GLN A 740 -31.31 3.12 -1.97
C GLN A 740 -30.95 1.64 -2.04
N GLU A 741 -31.10 1.03 -3.21
CA GLU A 741 -30.76 -0.38 -3.41
C GLU A 741 -29.25 -0.63 -3.24
N ALA A 742 -28.40 0.25 -3.77
CA ALA A 742 -26.94 0.16 -3.58
C ALA A 742 -26.57 0.23 -2.09
N TYR A 743 -27.16 1.16 -1.37
CA TYR A 743 -26.90 1.32 0.08
C TYR A 743 -27.39 0.09 0.87
N ARG A 744 -28.57 -0.43 0.53
CA ARG A 744 -29.09 -1.67 1.14
C ARG A 744 -28.12 -2.83 0.95
N ARG A 745 -27.59 -3.00 -0.24
CA ARG A 745 -26.64 -4.08 -0.55
C ARG A 745 -25.32 -3.92 0.20
N LEU A 746 -24.81 -2.68 0.31
CA LEU A 746 -23.62 -2.39 1.10
C LEU A 746 -23.78 -2.78 2.57
N ARG A 747 -25.00 -2.65 3.11
CA ARG A 747 -25.26 -2.90 4.52
C ARG A 747 -25.69 -4.35 4.80
N THR A 748 -25.71 -5.21 3.79
CA THR A 748 -26.08 -6.62 3.92
C THR A 748 -24.83 -7.49 3.88
N PRO A 749 -24.44 -8.11 5.03
CA PRO A 749 -23.24 -8.96 5.08
C PRO A 749 -23.30 -10.11 4.08
N GLY A 750 -22.16 -10.40 3.43
CA GLY A 750 -22.01 -11.54 2.54
C GLY A 750 -22.60 -11.37 1.13
N GLU A 751 -23.20 -10.22 0.82
CA GLU A 751 -23.84 -10.02 -0.48
C GLU A 751 -22.88 -9.55 -1.58
N LEU A 752 -21.84 -8.78 -1.21
CA LEU A 752 -20.94 -8.15 -2.19
C LEU A 752 -19.50 -8.64 -2.01
N SER A 753 -18.75 -8.68 -3.11
CA SER A 753 -17.29 -8.76 -3.06
C SER A 753 -16.70 -7.42 -2.62
N ASN A 754 -15.42 -7.44 -2.24
CA ASN A 754 -14.68 -6.23 -1.89
C ASN A 754 -14.71 -5.17 -3.00
N GLU A 755 -14.54 -5.59 -4.25
CA GLU A 755 -14.51 -4.70 -5.41
C GLU A 755 -15.89 -4.10 -5.71
N HIS A 756 -16.94 -4.90 -5.61
CA HIS A 756 -18.31 -4.42 -5.80
C HIS A 756 -18.75 -3.48 -4.68
N CYS A 757 -18.26 -3.71 -3.47
CA CYS A 757 -18.45 -2.78 -2.35
C CYS A 757 -17.90 -1.39 -2.69
N LEU A 758 -16.66 -1.32 -3.19
CA LEU A 758 -16.04 -0.06 -3.60
C LEU A 758 -16.80 0.59 -4.75
N ALA A 759 -17.28 -0.19 -5.72
CA ALA A 759 -18.06 0.34 -6.85
C ALA A 759 -19.33 1.06 -6.36
N TYR A 760 -20.08 0.48 -5.45
CA TYR A 760 -21.27 1.13 -4.90
C TYR A 760 -20.93 2.36 -4.06
N ILE A 761 -19.86 2.31 -3.27
CA ILE A 761 -19.41 3.49 -2.52
C ILE A 761 -19.08 4.64 -3.47
N ASP A 762 -18.34 4.38 -4.54
CA ASP A 762 -17.99 5.37 -5.55
C ASP A 762 -19.23 5.99 -6.20
N GLY A 763 -20.21 5.14 -6.55
CA GLY A 763 -21.46 5.59 -7.15
C GLY A 763 -22.32 6.43 -6.19
N LEU A 764 -22.30 6.13 -4.91
CA LEU A 764 -23.04 6.88 -3.90
C LEU A 764 -22.36 8.22 -3.55
N ARG A 765 -21.04 8.30 -3.63
CA ARG A 765 -20.26 9.45 -3.18
C ARG A 765 -19.84 10.36 -4.34
N THR A 766 -20.78 10.73 -5.18
CA THR A 766 -20.54 11.71 -6.23
C THR A 766 -20.53 13.13 -5.66
N PRO A 767 -19.77 14.08 -6.27
CA PRO A 767 -19.67 15.45 -5.73
C PRO A 767 -21.02 16.17 -5.59
N LEU A 768 -21.95 15.95 -6.50
CA LEU A 768 -23.27 16.57 -6.48
C LEU A 768 -24.34 15.74 -5.75
N GLY A 769 -24.02 14.55 -5.30
CA GLY A 769 -24.93 13.63 -4.60
C GLY A 769 -24.79 13.64 -3.07
N VAL A 770 -24.13 14.64 -2.51
CA VAL A 770 -23.79 14.69 -1.09
C VAL A 770 -25.01 14.64 -0.18
N GLU A 771 -26.08 15.39 -0.50
CA GLU A 771 -27.30 15.44 0.33
C GLU A 771 -28.04 14.09 0.32
N THR A 772 -28.19 13.46 -0.84
CA THR A 772 -28.84 12.15 -0.95
C THR A 772 -28.05 11.10 -0.17
N PHE A 773 -26.73 11.11 -0.29
CA PHE A 773 -25.86 10.21 0.47
C PHE A 773 -25.98 10.42 1.97
N ALA A 774 -25.97 11.68 2.42
CA ALA A 774 -26.11 12.02 3.83
C ALA A 774 -27.43 11.49 4.42
N ASP A 775 -28.53 11.61 3.67
CA ASP A 775 -29.84 11.12 4.09
C ASP A 775 -29.87 9.58 4.23
N LEU A 776 -29.29 8.87 3.24
CA LEU A 776 -29.18 7.41 3.28
C LEU A 776 -28.30 6.92 4.43
N ASN A 777 -27.28 7.69 4.75
CA ASN A 777 -26.21 7.34 5.70
C ASN A 777 -26.42 7.93 7.10
N SER A 778 -27.63 8.41 7.42
CA SER A 778 -27.91 9.12 8.68
C SER A 778 -27.67 8.29 9.94
N SER A 779 -27.73 6.96 9.84
CA SER A 779 -27.50 6.07 10.97
C SER A 779 -26.04 5.63 11.13
N TYR A 780 -25.10 6.20 10.35
CA TYR A 780 -23.71 5.73 10.28
C TYR A 780 -23.07 5.51 11.66
N PHE A 781 -23.07 6.54 12.51
CA PHE A 781 -22.44 6.43 13.83
C PHE A 781 -23.15 5.45 14.76
N ASP A 782 -24.47 5.33 14.65
CA ASP A 782 -25.22 4.38 15.44
C ASP A 782 -24.93 2.92 15.07
N ASP A 783 -24.52 2.68 13.82
CA ASP A 783 -24.36 1.33 13.28
C ASP A 783 -22.89 0.86 13.23
N LEU A 784 -21.92 1.69 13.61
CA LEU A 784 -20.48 1.36 13.47
C LEU A 784 -20.07 0.05 14.15
N GLU A 785 -20.49 -0.17 15.40
CA GLU A 785 -20.13 -1.40 16.10
C GLU A 785 -20.76 -2.63 15.45
N GLN A 786 -21.99 -2.52 14.99
CA GLN A 786 -22.70 -3.60 14.30
C GLN A 786 -21.98 -3.95 12.99
N ILE A 787 -21.58 -2.95 12.20
CA ILE A 787 -20.80 -3.15 10.98
C ILE A 787 -19.51 -3.91 11.29
N TRP A 788 -18.79 -3.49 12.31
CA TRP A 788 -17.51 -4.11 12.69
C TRP A 788 -17.67 -5.57 13.09
N GLN A 789 -18.79 -5.92 13.73
CA GLN A 789 -19.07 -7.28 14.19
C GLN A 789 -19.62 -8.20 13.10
N GLU A 790 -20.46 -7.69 12.21
CA GLU A 790 -21.20 -8.51 11.23
C GLU A 790 -20.46 -8.75 9.92
N PHE A 791 -19.51 -7.88 9.55
CA PHE A 791 -18.78 -7.99 8.29
C PHE A 791 -17.38 -8.57 8.51
N PRO A 792 -16.83 -9.32 7.52
CA PRO A 792 -15.42 -9.67 7.53
C PRO A 792 -14.56 -8.40 7.64
N ILE A 793 -13.39 -8.50 8.26
CA ILE A 793 -12.56 -7.33 8.60
C ILE A 793 -12.28 -6.41 7.40
N GLU A 794 -11.97 -6.99 6.24
CA GLU A 794 -11.69 -6.19 5.04
C GLU A 794 -12.91 -5.40 4.58
N MET A 795 -14.10 -6.00 4.67
CA MET A 795 -15.33 -5.32 4.31
C MET A 795 -15.72 -4.27 5.34
N ALA A 796 -15.59 -4.59 6.63
CA ALA A 796 -15.87 -3.67 7.72
C ALA A 796 -15.01 -2.40 7.59
N GLN A 797 -13.72 -2.55 7.31
CA GLN A 797 -12.80 -1.42 7.09
C GLN A 797 -13.23 -0.55 5.91
N ARG A 798 -13.61 -1.15 4.79
CA ARG A 798 -14.10 -0.40 3.62
C ARG A 798 -15.35 0.40 3.93
N LEU A 799 -16.27 -0.17 4.70
CA LEU A 799 -17.50 0.50 5.07
C LEU A 799 -17.25 1.64 6.05
N VAL A 800 -16.42 1.42 7.06
CA VAL A 800 -16.08 2.47 8.04
C VAL A 800 -15.41 3.67 7.37
N VAL A 801 -14.46 3.43 6.49
CA VAL A 801 -13.77 4.50 5.75
C VAL A 801 -14.64 5.07 4.62
N GLY A 802 -15.21 4.20 3.80
CA GLY A 802 -15.93 4.61 2.59
C GLY A 802 -17.25 5.30 2.86
N LEU A 803 -17.93 4.98 3.95
CA LEU A 803 -19.19 5.61 4.33
C LEU A 803 -19.03 6.72 5.39
N PHE A 804 -17.82 7.05 5.79
CA PHE A 804 -17.61 8.11 6.78
C PHE A 804 -18.21 9.44 6.25
N PRO A 805 -19.08 10.12 7.03
CA PRO A 805 -19.80 11.30 6.55
C PRO A 805 -18.88 12.47 6.18
N ASP A 806 -19.31 13.26 5.21
CA ASP A 806 -18.64 14.50 4.81
C ASP A 806 -19.04 15.68 5.71
N GLY A 807 -18.30 16.77 5.62
CA GLY A 807 -18.60 18.04 6.27
C GLY A 807 -18.01 18.16 7.66
N ASP A 808 -18.66 18.97 8.49
CA ASP A 808 -18.17 19.31 9.83
C ASP A 808 -18.60 18.24 10.84
N VAL A 809 -17.95 17.07 10.78
CA VAL A 809 -18.31 15.89 11.56
C VAL A 809 -17.31 15.50 12.65
N ALA A 810 -16.26 16.30 12.84
CA ALA A 810 -15.25 16.01 13.87
C ALA A 810 -15.85 15.95 15.27
N GLU A 811 -16.76 16.86 15.61
CA GLU A 811 -17.41 16.88 16.93
C GLU A 811 -18.30 15.66 17.15
N ILE A 812 -19.05 15.22 16.14
CA ILE A 812 -19.90 14.03 16.23
C ILE A 812 -19.02 12.79 16.42
N ALA A 813 -17.91 12.70 15.68
CA ALA A 813 -16.94 11.60 15.82
C ALA A 813 -16.34 11.58 17.23
N ASP A 814 -16.00 12.75 17.79
CA ASP A 814 -15.47 12.86 19.16
C ASP A 814 -16.49 12.37 20.20
N ARG A 815 -17.76 12.71 20.05
CA ARG A 815 -18.83 12.23 20.93
C ARG A 815 -18.98 10.71 20.84
N TRP A 816 -18.93 10.17 19.65
CA TRP A 816 -18.98 8.73 19.46
C TRP A 816 -17.80 8.03 20.16
N LEU A 817 -16.59 8.55 19.97
CA LEU A 817 -15.38 8.01 20.60
C LEU A 817 -15.48 8.06 22.12
N ALA A 818 -15.98 9.16 22.69
CA ALA A 818 -16.16 9.33 24.12
C ALA A 818 -17.19 8.34 24.72
N SER A 819 -18.25 8.03 23.97
CA SER A 819 -19.33 7.14 24.41
C SER A 819 -19.08 5.66 24.09
N HIS A 820 -18.02 5.34 23.32
CA HIS A 820 -17.71 3.96 22.87
C HIS A 820 -16.29 3.56 23.24
N GLN A 821 -15.83 3.89 24.44
CA GLN A 821 -14.47 3.59 24.92
C GLN A 821 -14.19 2.08 24.99
N SER A 822 -15.24 1.25 25.09
CA SER A 822 -15.12 -0.21 25.07
C SER A 822 -15.09 -0.83 23.67
N ALA A 823 -15.22 -0.04 22.61
CA ALA A 823 -15.12 -0.53 21.25
C ALA A 823 -13.72 -1.08 20.97
N THR A 824 -13.60 -1.98 19.99
CA THR A 824 -12.31 -2.58 19.64
C THR A 824 -11.31 -1.54 19.19
N GLY A 825 -10.03 -1.78 19.47
CA GLY A 825 -8.95 -0.85 19.13
C GLY A 825 -8.86 -0.55 17.63
N GLY A 826 -9.15 -1.55 16.79
CA GLY A 826 -9.14 -1.38 15.33
C GLY A 826 -10.20 -0.41 14.83
N LEU A 827 -11.44 -0.57 15.27
CA LEU A 827 -12.54 0.34 14.93
C LEU A 827 -12.26 1.75 15.46
N THR A 828 -11.86 1.87 16.71
CA THR A 828 -11.52 3.14 17.35
C THR A 828 -10.45 3.89 16.56
N ARG A 829 -9.40 3.21 16.16
CA ARG A 829 -8.30 3.81 15.37
C ARG A 829 -8.80 4.37 14.04
N MET A 830 -9.63 3.61 13.29
CA MET A 830 -10.16 4.08 12.01
C MET A 830 -11.05 5.31 12.16
N VAL A 831 -11.89 5.34 13.18
CA VAL A 831 -12.73 6.51 13.47
C VAL A 831 -11.88 7.72 13.82
N LYS A 832 -10.85 7.53 14.64
CA LYS A 832 -9.89 8.62 14.98
C LYS A 832 -9.21 9.18 13.73
N GLU A 833 -8.77 8.33 12.82
CA GLU A 833 -8.12 8.78 11.59
C GLU A 833 -9.06 9.58 10.70
N ARG A 834 -10.31 9.16 10.57
CA ARG A 834 -11.32 9.90 9.82
C ARG A 834 -11.70 11.21 10.51
N ARG A 835 -11.80 11.17 11.85
CA ARG A 835 -12.04 12.38 12.66
C ARG A 835 -10.91 13.40 12.46
N ASP A 836 -9.66 12.97 12.47
CA ASP A 836 -8.50 13.85 12.29
C ASP A 836 -8.49 14.48 10.89
N ALA A 837 -8.82 13.72 9.86
CA ALA A 837 -8.95 14.25 8.51
C ALA A 837 -10.06 15.31 8.41
N ALA A 838 -11.21 15.06 9.06
CA ALA A 838 -12.32 16.01 9.10
C ALA A 838 -11.94 17.28 9.84
N SER A 839 -11.26 17.17 10.99
CA SER A 839 -10.78 18.30 11.78
C SER A 839 -9.77 19.15 11.01
N ARG A 840 -8.83 18.54 10.32
CA ARG A 840 -7.86 19.23 9.47
C ARG A 840 -8.57 20.00 8.36
N ALA A 841 -9.55 19.39 7.72
CA ALA A 841 -10.33 20.01 6.67
C ALA A 841 -11.14 21.22 7.19
N GLU A 842 -11.75 21.13 8.38
CA GLU A 842 -12.44 22.25 9.03
C GLU A 842 -11.49 23.43 9.27
N THR A 843 -10.32 23.15 9.82
CA THR A 843 -9.30 24.19 10.08
C THR A 843 -8.85 24.84 8.77
N ALA A 844 -8.63 24.05 7.72
CA ALA A 844 -8.25 24.58 6.41
C ALA A 844 -9.37 25.44 5.80
N ARG A 845 -10.63 25.00 5.88
CA ARG A 845 -11.76 25.81 5.38
C ARG A 845 -11.87 27.15 6.10
N ASP A 846 -11.69 27.16 7.42
CA ASP A 846 -11.70 28.42 8.20
C ASP A 846 -10.56 29.34 7.76
N PHE A 847 -9.37 28.80 7.57
CA PHE A 847 -8.20 29.55 7.10
C PHE A 847 -8.41 30.13 5.70
N ASN A 848 -9.08 29.40 4.81
CA ASN A 848 -9.33 29.79 3.43
C ASN A 848 -10.62 30.62 3.24
N ASN A 849 -11.33 30.87 4.30
CA ASN A 849 -12.59 31.65 4.25
C ASN A 849 -12.31 33.14 4.01
#